data_858847256e9c6cb948bb3c346175411b
#
_entry.id   858847256e9c6cb948bb3c346175411b
#
_cell.length_a   1.000
_cell.length_b   1.000
_cell.length_c   1.000
_cell.angle_alpha   90.00
_cell.angle_beta   90.00
_cell.angle_gamma   90.00
#
_symmetry.space_group_name_H-M   'P 1'
#
loop_
_entity.id
_entity.type
_entity.pdbx_description
1 polymer ?
#
loop_
_entity_poly.entity_id
_entity_poly.type
_entity_poly.pdbx_seq_one_letter_code
_entity_poly.pdbx_strand_id
1 'polypeptide(L)'
;MPNRLIHETSPYLLQHANNPVDWYPWGPEALERAVTEDKPILLSIGYSACHWCHVMERESFENDAIAQLMNERFISIKVDREERPDLDAVYMEAVQMLTGSGGWPMTVFLTPDTKPFYGGTYFPPADHSNMPGFPRLLMSVSEAYRNTPEEIKRVTTRLSSQMGLSKQVPKGNNLLTEDIMHQAYSALATNFDYQNGGIGTAPKFPQPMTLEFLLRFHHRGYRDLSERALDMVNLTLEKMAYGGIYDQIGGGFHRYSTDAFWLVPHFEKMLYDNALLAKLYLHAFLVTRRPLYRRVVQETLDYVLREMTDPMGGFYSAQDADSEGEEGKFFVWTPDETKQVLGDDTGNLVGGFFGVTEAGNFEGKTIFNVPQPPEQFADEYDIILEDFLDTVGSTKGPLLHFRDQRVHPLLDDKVLSSWNGLMLRAFAEAAQVLDRPDYLDAAVKNADFLISNMVKEGRLLRTYRNGEAKLLGYLEDYAFVADGLLALYEATFQPRWLDEAIKLADSMINLFWDETISGFYDTGKDHEDLVVRPWDTYDNAQPCGGSVASEILLRLAVITGNDGYSAKAAAPLRTLQQLMSRSPMGAGQWLVALDFYLSQPKEIAIIGPPDNPVTVGFLNAVFSQFLPNKVVVGASTSQPIGVGGNPLLEGREMTGGQPTAYVCQNYVCQLPVTDPQALEEQLKT
;
A
#
# COMPACT_ATOMS: atom_id res chain seq x y z
N MET A 1 -37.45 -1.16 -4.64
CA MET A 1 -36.90 0.22 -4.72
C MET A 1 -35.49 0.15 -4.15
N PRO A 2 -34.54 0.88 -4.68
CA PRO A 2 -33.20 0.92 -4.12
C PRO A 2 -33.23 1.30 -2.63
N ASN A 3 -32.30 0.79 -1.85
CA ASN A 3 -32.08 1.23 -0.47
C ASN A 3 -31.25 2.52 -0.42
N ARG A 4 -30.88 2.98 0.78
CA ARG A 4 -30.19 4.28 0.97
C ARG A 4 -28.81 4.36 0.37
N LEU A 5 -28.16 3.22 0.12
CA LEU A 5 -26.82 3.18 -0.45
C LEU A 5 -26.75 3.75 -1.89
N ILE A 6 -27.89 3.90 -2.57
CA ILE A 6 -27.96 4.49 -3.92
C ILE A 6 -27.42 5.94 -3.97
N HIS A 7 -27.37 6.62 -2.82
CA HIS A 7 -26.90 8.01 -2.72
C HIS A 7 -25.41 8.10 -2.36
N GLU A 8 -24.73 6.94 -2.19
CA GLU A 8 -23.33 6.89 -1.86
C GLU A 8 -22.42 7.00 -3.09
N THR A 9 -21.15 7.34 -2.87
CA THR A 9 -20.16 7.41 -3.96
C THR A 9 -19.29 6.14 -4.02
N SER A 10 -19.14 5.39 -2.90
CA SER A 10 -18.38 4.14 -2.88
C SER A 10 -18.93 3.12 -3.86
N PRO A 11 -18.12 2.58 -4.80
CA PRO A 11 -18.53 1.48 -5.66
C PRO A 11 -19.05 0.28 -4.88
N TYR A 12 -18.39 -0.07 -3.76
CA TYR A 12 -18.80 -1.15 -2.89
C TYR A 12 -20.21 -0.94 -2.29
N LEU A 13 -20.52 0.25 -1.81
CA LEU A 13 -21.83 0.56 -1.26
C LEU A 13 -22.89 0.54 -2.37
N LEU A 14 -22.58 1.07 -3.55
CA LEU A 14 -23.47 1.09 -4.70
C LEU A 14 -23.80 -0.32 -5.22
N GLN A 15 -22.88 -1.28 -5.16
CA GLN A 15 -23.16 -2.69 -5.49
C GLN A 15 -24.33 -3.21 -4.69
N HIS A 16 -24.44 -2.85 -3.41
CA HIS A 16 -25.49 -3.29 -2.50
C HIS A 16 -26.77 -2.43 -2.52
N ALA A 17 -26.83 -1.39 -3.34
CA ALA A 17 -27.96 -0.46 -3.37
C ALA A 17 -29.30 -1.09 -3.79
N ASN A 18 -29.26 -2.19 -4.55
CA ASN A 18 -30.45 -2.88 -5.04
C ASN A 18 -30.78 -4.18 -4.27
N ASN A 19 -29.99 -4.53 -3.26
CA ASN A 19 -30.31 -5.68 -2.41
C ASN A 19 -31.67 -5.49 -1.71
N PRO A 20 -32.43 -6.57 -1.43
CA PRO A 20 -33.68 -6.50 -0.67
C PRO A 20 -33.47 -6.14 0.81
N VAL A 21 -32.22 -6.14 1.31
CA VAL A 21 -31.87 -5.66 2.64
C VAL A 21 -32.00 -4.14 2.70
N ASP A 22 -32.64 -3.61 3.75
CA ASP A 22 -32.74 -2.17 4.04
C ASP A 22 -31.41 -1.63 4.59
N TRP A 23 -30.41 -1.59 3.71
CA TRP A 23 -29.07 -1.13 4.04
C TRP A 23 -29.01 0.38 4.29
N TYR A 24 -28.28 0.75 5.33
CA TYR A 24 -27.87 2.11 5.66
C TYR A 24 -26.36 2.27 5.48
N PRO A 25 -25.86 3.43 5.04
CA PRO A 25 -24.49 3.81 5.33
C PRO A 25 -24.31 4.07 6.83
N TRP A 26 -23.07 4.04 7.33
CA TRP A 26 -22.78 4.46 8.71
C TRP A 26 -23.06 5.95 8.87
N GLY A 27 -23.94 6.31 9.77
CA GLY A 27 -24.30 7.70 10.00
C GLY A 27 -25.45 7.89 10.98
N PRO A 28 -25.79 9.15 11.29
CA PRO A 28 -26.78 9.49 12.33
C PRO A 28 -28.15 8.82 12.11
N GLU A 29 -28.64 8.75 10.87
CA GLU A 29 -29.96 8.16 10.56
C GLU A 29 -30.07 6.72 11.04
N ALA A 30 -29.06 5.89 10.75
CA ALA A 30 -29.03 4.49 11.17
C ALA A 30 -28.91 4.34 12.68
N LEU A 31 -28.00 5.12 13.29
CA LEU A 31 -27.71 5.07 14.73
C LEU A 31 -28.92 5.55 15.56
N GLU A 32 -29.54 6.66 15.19
CA GLU A 32 -30.75 7.18 15.86
C GLU A 32 -31.91 6.19 15.72
N ARG A 33 -32.04 5.54 14.57
CA ARG A 33 -33.05 4.52 14.34
C ARG A 33 -32.83 3.30 15.23
N ALA A 34 -31.59 2.83 15.37
CA ALA A 34 -31.26 1.70 16.25
C ALA A 34 -31.64 2.00 17.71
N VAL A 35 -31.37 3.21 18.20
CA VAL A 35 -31.76 3.67 19.54
C VAL A 35 -33.28 3.75 19.68
N THR A 36 -33.97 4.36 18.70
CA THR A 36 -35.42 4.60 18.76
C THR A 36 -36.24 3.30 18.70
N GLU A 37 -35.81 2.34 17.90
CA GLU A 37 -36.50 1.05 17.74
C GLU A 37 -35.98 -0.01 18.74
N ASP A 38 -34.98 0.32 19.56
CA ASP A 38 -34.27 -0.63 20.43
C ASP A 38 -33.89 -1.93 19.70
N LYS A 39 -33.27 -1.77 18.53
CA LYS A 39 -32.81 -2.88 17.70
C LYS A 39 -31.28 -2.96 17.69
N PRO A 40 -30.70 -4.16 17.76
CA PRO A 40 -29.27 -4.33 17.57
C PRO A 40 -28.90 -3.96 16.12
N ILE A 41 -27.65 -3.46 15.95
CA ILE A 41 -27.10 -3.14 14.65
C ILE A 41 -26.43 -4.39 14.09
N LEU A 42 -26.70 -4.72 12.81
CA LEU A 42 -25.92 -5.64 12.02
C LEU A 42 -24.99 -4.81 11.14
N LEU A 43 -23.71 -4.80 11.47
CA LEU A 43 -22.68 -4.10 10.75
C LEU A 43 -21.96 -5.07 9.80
N SER A 44 -21.99 -4.78 8.50
CA SER A 44 -21.25 -5.53 7.49
C SER A 44 -20.18 -4.64 6.86
N ILE A 45 -18.92 -5.04 6.99
CA ILE A 45 -17.75 -4.32 6.46
C ILE A 45 -17.07 -5.16 5.40
N GLY A 46 -16.71 -4.54 4.27
CA GLY A 46 -16.00 -5.15 3.16
C GLY A 46 -15.41 -4.10 2.23
N TYR A 47 -15.09 -4.49 1.00
CA TYR A 47 -14.57 -3.60 -0.05
C TYR A 47 -14.93 -4.14 -1.44
N SER A 48 -14.79 -3.31 -2.46
CA SER A 48 -15.32 -3.55 -3.81
C SER A 48 -14.72 -4.80 -4.48
N ALA A 49 -13.41 -4.99 -4.40
CA ALA A 49 -12.69 -6.09 -5.04
C ALA A 49 -12.71 -7.41 -4.22
N CYS A 50 -13.54 -7.50 -3.17
CA CYS A 50 -13.54 -8.63 -2.22
C CYS A 50 -14.37 -9.80 -2.74
N HIS A 51 -13.77 -10.84 -3.27
CA HIS A 51 -14.43 -12.05 -3.77
C HIS A 51 -15.43 -12.65 -2.75
N TRP A 52 -15.04 -12.90 -1.50
CA TRP A 52 -15.93 -13.46 -0.49
C TRP A 52 -17.07 -12.52 -0.07
N CYS A 53 -16.92 -11.20 -0.27
CA CYS A 53 -18.00 -10.25 -0.09
C CYS A 53 -19.07 -10.43 -1.18
N HIS A 54 -18.67 -10.65 -2.43
CA HIS A 54 -19.58 -10.97 -3.54
C HIS A 54 -20.28 -12.32 -3.33
N VAL A 55 -19.56 -13.34 -2.82
CA VAL A 55 -20.16 -14.63 -2.47
C VAL A 55 -21.26 -14.44 -1.43
N MET A 56 -21.00 -13.72 -0.33
CA MET A 56 -21.99 -13.47 0.72
C MET A 56 -23.16 -12.62 0.23
N GLU A 57 -22.93 -11.69 -0.71
CA GLU A 57 -23.99 -10.92 -1.35
C GLU A 57 -24.96 -11.81 -2.10
N ARG A 58 -24.46 -12.60 -3.05
CA ARG A 58 -25.26 -13.50 -3.89
C ARG A 58 -26.01 -14.55 -3.06
N GLU A 59 -25.36 -15.12 -2.05
CA GLU A 59 -25.94 -16.21 -1.25
C GLU A 59 -26.91 -15.74 -0.16
N SER A 60 -26.67 -14.57 0.43
CA SER A 60 -27.39 -14.11 1.62
C SER A 60 -28.10 -12.77 1.43
N PHE A 61 -27.44 -11.73 0.91
CA PHE A 61 -28.02 -10.39 0.88
C PHE A 61 -29.02 -10.16 -0.26
N GLU A 62 -28.94 -10.95 -1.33
CA GLU A 62 -29.92 -10.98 -2.43
C GLU A 62 -31.08 -11.93 -2.14
N ASN A 63 -31.03 -12.71 -1.06
CA ASN A 63 -32.09 -13.64 -0.69
C ASN A 63 -33.20 -12.93 0.08
N ASP A 64 -34.41 -12.88 -0.49
CA ASP A 64 -35.56 -12.19 0.09
C ASP A 64 -35.92 -12.66 1.51
N ALA A 65 -35.83 -13.96 1.80
CA ALA A 65 -36.18 -14.50 3.12
C ALA A 65 -35.14 -14.11 4.19
N ILE A 66 -33.86 -14.11 3.84
CA ILE A 66 -32.77 -13.64 4.72
C ILE A 66 -32.87 -12.13 4.92
N ALA A 67 -33.12 -11.39 3.84
CA ALA A 67 -33.29 -9.94 3.88
C ALA A 67 -34.50 -9.53 4.75
N GLN A 68 -35.62 -10.25 4.66
CA GLN A 68 -36.76 -10.00 5.52
C GLN A 68 -36.37 -10.17 7.00
N LEU A 69 -35.69 -11.25 7.35
CA LEU A 69 -35.24 -11.49 8.73
C LEU A 69 -34.28 -10.39 9.22
N MET A 70 -33.35 -9.93 8.37
CA MET A 70 -32.44 -8.82 8.69
C MET A 70 -33.24 -7.54 8.96
N ASN A 71 -34.14 -7.15 8.06
CA ASN A 71 -34.91 -5.92 8.14
C ASN A 71 -35.89 -5.90 9.36
N GLU A 72 -36.41 -7.06 9.73
CA GLU A 72 -37.31 -7.16 10.91
C GLU A 72 -36.57 -7.06 12.24
N ARG A 73 -35.35 -7.61 12.31
CA ARG A 73 -34.63 -7.84 13.58
C ARG A 73 -33.53 -6.90 13.86
N PHE A 74 -32.95 -6.26 12.85
CA PHE A 74 -31.74 -5.45 12.94
C PHE A 74 -31.90 -4.09 12.23
N ILE A 75 -31.04 -3.16 12.58
CA ILE A 75 -30.69 -2.04 11.69
C ILE A 75 -29.41 -2.47 10.98
N SER A 76 -29.51 -2.64 9.65
CA SER A 76 -28.42 -3.18 8.84
C SER A 76 -27.58 -2.05 8.27
N ILE A 77 -26.30 -1.96 8.66
CA ILE A 77 -25.37 -0.95 8.22
C ILE A 77 -24.27 -1.60 7.35
N LYS A 78 -24.00 -0.98 6.19
CA LYS A 78 -22.93 -1.39 5.27
C LYS A 78 -21.81 -0.35 5.30
N VAL A 79 -20.55 -0.82 5.37
CA VAL A 79 -19.36 0.03 5.43
C VAL A 79 -18.33 -0.43 4.42
N ASP A 80 -17.82 0.51 3.63
CA ASP A 80 -16.60 0.31 2.84
C ASP A 80 -15.38 0.57 3.74
N ARG A 81 -14.59 -0.50 3.98
CA ARG A 81 -13.40 -0.40 4.84
C ARG A 81 -12.34 0.56 4.30
N GLU A 82 -12.34 0.81 3.00
CA GLU A 82 -11.36 1.67 2.36
C GLU A 82 -11.70 3.14 2.55
N GLU A 83 -13.00 3.47 2.61
CA GLU A 83 -13.47 4.80 2.98
C GLU A 83 -13.47 5.03 4.51
N ARG A 84 -13.74 3.99 5.31
CA ARG A 84 -13.84 4.05 6.78
C ARG A 84 -12.86 3.05 7.45
N PRO A 85 -11.54 3.23 7.29
CA PRO A 85 -10.54 2.37 7.92
C PRO A 85 -10.59 2.43 9.45
N ASP A 86 -11.09 3.49 10.03
CA ASP A 86 -11.31 3.66 11.46
C ASP A 86 -12.33 2.65 12.02
N LEU A 87 -13.48 2.50 11.35
CA LEU A 87 -14.50 1.51 11.70
C LEU A 87 -13.97 0.08 11.48
N ASP A 88 -13.30 -0.14 10.37
CA ASP A 88 -12.69 -1.44 10.08
C ASP A 88 -11.72 -1.85 11.18
N ALA A 89 -10.79 -0.97 11.57
CA ALA A 89 -9.80 -1.25 12.61
C ALA A 89 -10.42 -1.56 13.98
N VAL A 90 -11.41 -0.75 14.40
CA VAL A 90 -12.09 -0.92 15.69
C VAL A 90 -12.86 -2.24 15.76
N TYR A 91 -13.65 -2.54 14.73
CA TYR A 91 -14.48 -3.75 14.75
C TYR A 91 -13.72 -5.00 14.36
N MET A 92 -12.63 -4.92 13.59
CA MET A 92 -11.72 -6.03 13.35
C MET A 92 -11.03 -6.47 14.66
N GLU A 93 -10.59 -5.53 15.50
CA GLU A 93 -10.05 -5.84 16.83
C GLU A 93 -11.08 -6.61 17.67
N ALA A 94 -12.34 -6.17 17.67
CA ALA A 94 -13.41 -6.84 18.38
C ALA A 94 -13.66 -8.28 17.84
N VAL A 95 -13.69 -8.45 16.52
CA VAL A 95 -13.89 -9.78 15.89
C VAL A 95 -12.70 -10.70 16.22
N GLN A 96 -11.47 -10.24 16.12
CA GLN A 96 -10.29 -11.02 16.48
C GLN A 96 -10.28 -11.44 17.95
N MET A 97 -10.73 -10.57 18.86
CA MET A 97 -10.89 -10.90 20.28
C MET A 97 -11.98 -11.95 20.54
N LEU A 98 -13.02 -11.97 19.73
CA LEU A 98 -14.16 -12.90 19.85
C LEU A 98 -13.86 -14.27 19.22
N THR A 99 -13.16 -14.30 18.09
CA THR A 99 -13.03 -15.50 17.25
C THR A 99 -11.59 -16.03 17.14
N GLY A 100 -10.59 -15.23 17.50
CA GLY A 100 -9.18 -15.56 17.33
C GLY A 100 -8.62 -15.28 15.92
N SER A 101 -9.46 -14.87 14.97
CA SER A 101 -9.08 -14.53 13.59
C SER A 101 -9.93 -13.39 13.05
N GLY A 102 -9.51 -12.82 11.92
CA GLY A 102 -10.23 -11.76 11.23
C GLY A 102 -10.15 -11.91 9.72
N GLY A 103 -10.91 -11.11 8.99
CA GLY A 103 -10.97 -11.10 7.52
C GLY A 103 -12.27 -10.47 7.01
N TRP A 104 -12.39 -10.37 5.71
CA TRP A 104 -13.56 -9.83 5.02
C TRP A 104 -14.24 -10.91 4.16
N PRO A 105 -15.59 -10.85 4.03
CA PRO A 105 -16.50 -9.90 4.68
C PRO A 105 -16.46 -10.00 6.21
N MET A 106 -16.55 -8.86 6.89
CA MET A 106 -16.66 -8.83 8.34
C MET A 106 -18.10 -8.54 8.75
N THR A 107 -18.67 -9.38 9.63
CA THR A 107 -20.03 -9.23 10.16
C THR A 107 -19.96 -9.05 11.67
N VAL A 108 -20.46 -7.93 12.18
CA VAL A 108 -20.44 -7.60 13.61
C VAL A 108 -21.83 -7.20 14.09
N PHE A 109 -22.22 -7.67 15.25
CA PHE A 109 -23.45 -7.29 15.91
C PHE A 109 -23.17 -6.34 17.06
N LEU A 110 -23.80 -5.15 17.00
CA LEU A 110 -23.61 -4.08 17.96
C LEU A 110 -24.89 -3.77 18.71
N THR A 111 -24.72 -3.28 19.92
CA THR A 111 -25.82 -2.58 20.63
C THR A 111 -26.11 -1.23 19.97
N PRO A 112 -27.27 -0.59 20.20
CA PRO A 112 -27.59 0.74 19.65
C PRO A 112 -26.56 1.83 19.97
N ASP A 113 -25.79 1.67 21.07
CA ASP A 113 -24.68 2.54 21.44
C ASP A 113 -23.33 2.04 20.85
N THR A 114 -23.37 1.34 19.74
CA THR A 114 -22.28 0.88 18.87
C THR A 114 -21.27 -0.08 19.50
N LYS A 115 -21.55 -0.67 20.65
CA LYS A 115 -20.65 -1.62 21.33
C LYS A 115 -20.80 -3.04 20.76
N PRO A 116 -19.71 -3.68 20.35
CA PRO A 116 -19.75 -5.03 19.79
C PRO A 116 -20.03 -6.08 20.87
N PHE A 117 -20.87 -7.08 20.53
CA PHE A 117 -21.17 -8.21 21.42
C PHE A 117 -21.04 -9.58 20.75
N TYR A 118 -21.08 -9.65 19.42
CA TYR A 118 -20.85 -10.85 18.62
C TYR A 118 -20.30 -10.48 17.25
N GLY A 119 -19.57 -11.41 16.58
CA GLY A 119 -19.07 -11.15 15.24
C GLY A 119 -18.36 -12.36 14.65
N GLY A 120 -18.03 -12.23 13.39
CA GLY A 120 -17.29 -13.20 12.58
C GLY A 120 -16.98 -12.63 11.21
N THR A 121 -16.57 -13.53 10.31
CA THR A 121 -16.30 -13.17 8.91
C THR A 121 -17.49 -13.60 8.02
N TYR A 122 -17.27 -14.48 7.08
CA TYR A 122 -18.30 -15.04 6.22
C TYR A 122 -19.19 -16.04 7.00
N PHE A 123 -20.50 -16.03 6.70
CA PHE A 123 -21.49 -17.02 7.17
C PHE A 123 -22.26 -17.60 5.99
N PRO A 124 -22.32 -18.94 5.85
CA PRO A 124 -23.00 -19.59 4.74
C PRO A 124 -24.54 -19.42 4.82
N PRO A 125 -25.28 -19.53 3.70
CA PRO A 125 -26.73 -19.35 3.67
C PRO A 125 -27.50 -20.50 4.38
N ALA A 126 -26.85 -21.64 4.60
CA ALA A 126 -27.40 -22.80 5.31
C ALA A 126 -26.37 -23.41 6.27
N ASP A 127 -26.83 -24.20 7.24
CA ASP A 127 -25.94 -24.89 8.18
C ASP A 127 -24.94 -25.79 7.47
N HIS A 128 -23.68 -25.60 7.71
CA HIS A 128 -22.60 -26.51 7.36
C HIS A 128 -22.03 -27.19 8.63
N SER A 129 -21.39 -28.36 8.47
CA SER A 129 -20.96 -29.22 9.57
C SER A 129 -20.26 -28.53 10.76
N ASN A 130 -19.58 -27.41 10.52
CA ASN A 130 -18.83 -26.66 11.55
C ASN A 130 -19.23 -25.19 11.66
N MET A 131 -20.18 -24.69 10.85
CA MET A 131 -20.63 -23.29 10.87
C MET A 131 -22.16 -23.21 10.82
N PRO A 132 -22.79 -22.38 11.68
CA PRO A 132 -24.20 -22.11 11.59
C PRO A 132 -24.53 -21.34 10.32
N GLY A 133 -25.64 -21.65 9.69
CA GLY A 133 -26.18 -20.85 8.60
C GLY A 133 -26.57 -19.44 9.08
N PHE A 134 -26.41 -18.48 8.20
CA PHE A 134 -26.67 -17.08 8.52
C PHE A 134 -28.08 -16.82 9.08
N PRO A 135 -29.17 -17.41 8.55
CA PRO A 135 -30.51 -17.23 9.13
C PRO A 135 -30.61 -17.71 10.59
N ARG A 136 -29.99 -18.85 10.91
CA ARG A 136 -29.97 -19.38 12.28
C ARG A 136 -29.20 -18.48 13.22
N LEU A 137 -28.06 -17.95 12.73
CA LEU A 137 -27.27 -16.99 13.48
C LEU A 137 -28.08 -15.71 13.79
N LEU A 138 -28.72 -15.13 12.79
CA LEU A 138 -29.55 -13.92 12.93
C LEU A 138 -30.65 -14.10 13.99
N MET A 139 -31.37 -15.24 13.96
CA MET A 139 -32.39 -15.56 14.96
C MET A 139 -31.76 -15.65 16.36
N SER A 140 -30.67 -16.43 16.52
CA SER A 140 -30.04 -16.64 17.82
C SER A 140 -29.51 -15.34 18.43
N VAL A 141 -28.87 -14.49 17.62
CA VAL A 141 -28.35 -13.19 18.07
C VAL A 141 -29.48 -12.24 18.47
N SER A 142 -30.54 -12.15 17.66
CA SER A 142 -31.71 -11.33 17.98
C SER A 142 -32.43 -11.79 19.25
N GLU A 143 -32.56 -13.10 19.46
CA GLU A 143 -33.13 -13.67 20.68
C GLU A 143 -32.26 -13.42 21.90
N ALA A 144 -30.95 -13.59 21.78
CA ALA A 144 -30.01 -13.30 22.85
C ALA A 144 -30.06 -11.82 23.26
N TYR A 145 -30.11 -10.91 22.31
CA TYR A 145 -30.23 -9.47 22.57
C TYR A 145 -31.48 -9.14 23.40
N ARG A 146 -32.65 -9.74 23.07
CA ARG A 146 -33.90 -9.49 23.75
C ARG A 146 -34.00 -10.19 25.09
N ASN A 147 -33.53 -11.44 25.20
CA ASN A 147 -33.81 -12.32 26.32
C ASN A 147 -32.69 -12.34 27.39
N THR A 148 -31.47 -11.91 27.02
CA THR A 148 -30.29 -11.94 27.93
C THR A 148 -29.53 -10.62 27.99
N PRO A 149 -30.21 -9.47 28.25
CA PRO A 149 -29.59 -8.14 28.19
C PRO A 149 -28.42 -7.97 29.17
N GLU A 150 -28.47 -8.62 30.35
CA GLU A 150 -27.35 -8.56 31.31
C GLU A 150 -26.10 -9.30 30.80
N GLU A 151 -26.26 -10.35 30.03
CA GLU A 151 -25.14 -11.05 29.40
C GLU A 151 -24.53 -10.21 28.27
N ILE A 152 -25.36 -9.62 27.41
CA ILE A 152 -24.93 -8.68 26.38
C ILE A 152 -24.12 -7.54 27.02
N LYS A 153 -24.65 -6.91 28.08
CA LYS A 153 -23.97 -5.84 28.81
C LYS A 153 -22.61 -6.28 29.38
N ARG A 154 -22.54 -7.50 29.92
CA ARG A 154 -21.29 -8.07 30.44
C ARG A 154 -20.24 -8.26 29.31
N VAL A 155 -20.68 -8.79 28.15
CA VAL A 155 -19.78 -9.00 26.98
C VAL A 155 -19.31 -7.67 26.45
N THR A 156 -20.20 -6.71 26.19
CA THR A 156 -19.84 -5.38 25.68
C THR A 156 -18.90 -4.63 26.61
N THR A 157 -19.17 -4.66 27.93
CA THR A 157 -18.31 -4.02 28.93
C THR A 157 -16.91 -4.63 28.92
N ARG A 158 -16.81 -5.96 28.85
CA ARG A 158 -15.53 -6.66 28.79
C ARG A 158 -14.75 -6.31 27.52
N LEU A 159 -15.38 -6.41 26.35
CA LEU A 159 -14.75 -6.10 25.07
C LEU A 159 -14.28 -4.65 25.04
N SER A 160 -15.17 -3.68 25.32
CA SER A 160 -14.82 -2.25 25.30
C SER A 160 -13.71 -1.90 26.28
N SER A 161 -13.64 -2.58 27.45
CA SER A 161 -12.56 -2.36 28.41
C SER A 161 -11.22 -2.98 27.99
N GLN A 162 -11.23 -3.99 27.14
CA GLN A 162 -10.04 -4.68 26.65
C GLN A 162 -9.54 -4.11 25.31
N MET A 163 -10.46 -3.60 24.47
CA MET A 163 -10.10 -2.91 23.22
C MET A 163 -9.21 -1.71 23.54
N GLY A 164 -8.15 -1.56 22.78
CA GLY A 164 -7.15 -0.52 23.00
C GLY A 164 -6.17 -0.76 24.17
N LEU A 165 -6.46 -1.67 25.13
CA LEU A 165 -5.50 -2.01 26.18
C LEU A 165 -4.31 -2.82 25.66
N SER A 166 -4.55 -3.69 24.68
CA SER A 166 -3.51 -4.47 23.98
C SER A 166 -2.48 -3.57 23.30
N LYS A 167 -2.87 -2.33 23.00
CA LYS A 167 -2.06 -1.30 22.35
C LYS A 167 -1.38 -0.34 23.33
N GLN A 168 -1.62 -0.46 24.65
CA GLN A 168 -0.90 0.31 25.66
C GLN A 168 0.52 -0.22 25.82
N VAL A 169 1.41 0.22 24.95
CA VAL A 169 2.85 -0.09 25.07
C VAL A 169 3.45 0.80 26.16
N PRO A 170 4.17 0.24 27.14
CA PRO A 170 4.84 1.06 28.15
C PRO A 170 5.79 2.06 27.49
N LYS A 171 5.78 3.31 27.93
CA LYS A 171 6.71 4.33 27.41
C LYS A 171 8.14 3.81 27.50
N GLY A 172 8.72 3.47 26.36
CA GLY A 172 10.10 3.02 26.27
C GLY A 172 11.05 4.23 26.35
N ASN A 173 11.87 4.29 27.40
CA ASN A 173 12.98 5.25 27.48
C ASN A 173 14.30 4.64 26.98
N ASN A 174 14.24 3.50 26.32
CA ASN A 174 15.41 2.77 25.86
C ASN A 174 16.09 3.49 24.69
N LEU A 175 17.40 3.39 24.65
CA LEU A 175 18.19 3.91 23.53
C LEU A 175 17.84 3.12 22.25
N LEU A 176 17.65 3.85 21.17
CA LEU A 176 17.56 3.26 19.84
C LEU A 176 18.98 2.87 19.39
N THR A 177 19.18 1.61 19.05
CA THR A 177 20.51 1.08 18.68
C THR A 177 20.39 0.14 17.47
N GLU A 178 21.51 -0.11 16.79
CA GLU A 178 21.60 -1.07 15.68
C GLU A 178 21.27 -2.51 16.09
N ASP A 179 21.35 -2.86 17.38
CA ASP A 179 20.97 -4.18 17.88
C ASP A 179 19.51 -4.53 17.56
N ILE A 180 18.62 -3.54 17.51
CA ILE A 180 17.21 -3.74 17.11
C ILE A 180 17.15 -4.26 15.68
N MET A 181 17.94 -3.70 14.77
CA MET A 181 18.00 -4.11 13.36
C MET A 181 18.58 -5.53 13.21
N HIS A 182 19.61 -5.87 13.99
CA HIS A 182 20.17 -7.21 14.00
C HIS A 182 19.20 -8.26 14.54
N GLN A 183 18.43 -7.93 15.59
CA GLN A 183 17.40 -8.82 16.12
C GLN A 183 16.27 -9.00 15.10
N ALA A 184 15.83 -7.92 14.44
CA ALA A 184 14.83 -7.96 13.38
C ALA A 184 15.28 -8.83 12.21
N TYR A 185 16.49 -8.62 11.69
CA TYR A 185 17.07 -9.49 10.65
C TYR A 185 17.07 -10.97 11.06
N SER A 186 17.51 -11.28 12.28
CA SER A 186 17.59 -12.65 12.76
C SER A 186 16.22 -13.33 12.84
N ALA A 187 15.20 -12.59 13.28
CA ALA A 187 13.82 -13.07 13.33
C ALA A 187 13.24 -13.30 11.92
N LEU A 188 13.52 -12.41 10.96
CA LEU A 188 13.12 -12.56 9.56
C LEU A 188 13.81 -13.77 8.90
N ALA A 189 15.13 -13.89 9.06
CA ALA A 189 15.90 -14.99 8.49
C ALA A 189 15.45 -16.37 9.01
N THR A 190 14.96 -16.45 10.27
CA THR A 190 14.43 -17.69 10.84
C THR A 190 13.13 -18.15 10.19
N ASN A 191 12.30 -17.21 9.72
CA ASN A 191 10.98 -17.48 9.13
C ASN A 191 10.97 -17.39 7.59
N PHE A 192 12.12 -17.16 6.98
CA PHE A 192 12.25 -17.00 5.54
C PHE A 192 12.15 -18.35 4.81
N ASP A 193 11.42 -18.38 3.70
CA ASP A 193 11.36 -19.54 2.80
C ASP A 193 12.54 -19.51 1.81
N TYR A 194 13.60 -20.24 2.15
CA TYR A 194 14.81 -20.31 1.33
C TYR A 194 14.65 -21.12 0.02
N GLN A 195 13.49 -21.73 -0.21
CA GLN A 195 13.22 -22.44 -1.46
C GLN A 195 12.41 -21.56 -2.45
N ASN A 196 11.36 -20.89 -1.94
CA ASN A 196 10.41 -20.19 -2.78
C ASN A 196 10.45 -18.65 -2.58
N GLY A 197 11.29 -18.16 -1.67
CA GLY A 197 11.29 -16.76 -1.28
C GLY A 197 10.06 -16.35 -0.48
N GLY A 198 10.12 -15.15 0.10
CA GLY A 198 9.10 -14.65 0.99
C GLY A 198 9.20 -15.18 2.41
N ILE A 199 8.30 -14.71 3.28
CA ILE A 199 8.31 -15.04 4.71
C ILE A 199 7.04 -15.83 5.03
N GLY A 200 7.22 -16.96 5.76
CA GLY A 200 6.11 -17.84 6.13
C GLY A 200 5.70 -18.82 5.03
N THR A 201 4.47 -19.32 5.15
CA THR A 201 3.86 -20.31 4.25
C THR A 201 2.64 -19.72 3.53
N ALA A 202 1.85 -20.55 2.85
CA ALA A 202 0.62 -20.12 2.19
C ALA A 202 -0.47 -19.70 3.20
N PRO A 203 -1.27 -18.64 2.91
CA PRO A 203 -1.11 -17.71 1.79
C PRO A 203 0.10 -16.79 1.96
N LYS A 204 0.77 -16.42 0.84
CA LYS A 204 1.95 -15.54 0.87
C LYS A 204 1.62 -14.13 0.41
N PHE A 205 1.95 -13.15 1.24
CA PHE A 205 1.89 -11.72 0.92
C PHE A 205 3.29 -11.21 0.54
N PRO A 206 3.40 -10.23 -0.39
CA PRO A 206 4.68 -9.70 -0.88
C PRO A 206 5.59 -9.08 0.19
N GLN A 207 5.04 -8.50 1.26
CA GLN A 207 5.78 -7.88 2.37
C GLN A 207 6.81 -6.81 1.93
N PRO A 208 6.43 -5.80 1.11
CA PRO A 208 7.38 -4.88 0.49
C PRO A 208 8.17 -4.05 1.51
N MET A 209 7.59 -3.62 2.62
CA MET A 209 8.28 -2.85 3.67
C MET A 209 9.38 -3.67 4.35
N THR A 210 9.11 -4.95 4.58
CA THR A 210 10.09 -5.88 5.18
C THR A 210 11.28 -6.12 4.25
N LEU A 211 11.01 -6.29 2.95
CA LEU A 211 12.06 -6.46 1.95
C LEU A 211 12.86 -5.15 1.74
N GLU A 212 12.21 -3.99 1.81
CA GLU A 212 12.88 -2.69 1.82
C GLU A 212 13.85 -2.55 3.01
N PHE A 213 13.41 -2.96 4.20
CA PHE A 213 14.30 -3.01 5.36
C PHE A 213 15.51 -3.93 5.12
N LEU A 214 15.33 -5.11 4.51
CA LEU A 214 16.45 -6.02 4.19
C LEU A 214 17.43 -5.42 3.17
N LEU A 215 16.97 -4.64 2.17
CA LEU A 215 17.84 -3.87 1.27
C LEU A 215 18.68 -2.83 2.01
N ARG A 216 18.06 -2.11 2.95
CA ARG A 216 18.76 -1.12 3.80
C ARG A 216 19.75 -1.80 4.74
N PHE A 217 19.39 -2.96 5.30
CA PHE A 217 20.28 -3.77 6.13
C PHE A 217 21.49 -4.26 5.33
N HIS A 218 21.30 -4.68 4.07
CA HIS A 218 22.41 -4.96 3.14
C HIS A 218 23.29 -3.74 2.93
N HIS A 219 22.72 -2.59 2.67
CA HIS A 219 23.46 -1.32 2.42
C HIS A 219 24.34 -0.89 3.60
N ARG A 220 23.96 -1.25 4.84
CA ARG A 220 24.76 -1.01 6.06
C ARG A 220 26.08 -1.76 6.11
N GLY A 221 26.25 -2.81 5.34
CA GLY A 221 27.54 -3.53 5.22
C GLY A 221 27.91 -4.38 6.42
N TYR A 222 26.96 -5.10 7.02
CA TYR A 222 27.19 -6.01 8.17
C TYR A 222 27.85 -7.34 7.79
N ARG A 223 28.93 -7.32 7.01
CA ARG A 223 29.67 -8.51 6.55
C ARG A 223 28.74 -9.55 5.87
N ASP A 224 28.91 -10.85 6.20
CA ASP A 224 28.15 -11.94 5.60
C ASP A 224 26.62 -11.82 5.76
N LEU A 225 26.13 -11.09 6.78
CA LEU A 225 24.70 -10.88 6.99
C LEU A 225 24.10 -9.98 5.93
N SER A 226 24.87 -9.01 5.44
CA SER A 226 24.41 -8.11 4.38
C SER A 226 24.16 -8.85 3.07
N GLU A 227 25.07 -9.72 2.65
CA GLU A 227 24.90 -10.53 1.44
C GLU A 227 23.69 -11.47 1.55
N ARG A 228 23.53 -12.14 2.71
CA ARG A 228 22.36 -12.98 2.95
C ARG A 228 21.04 -12.22 2.93
N ALA A 229 21.00 -10.99 3.42
CA ALA A 229 19.84 -10.14 3.34
C ALA A 229 19.48 -9.81 1.88
N LEU A 230 20.48 -9.50 1.05
CA LEU A 230 20.30 -9.28 -0.37
C LEU A 230 19.83 -10.55 -1.09
N ASP A 231 20.38 -11.73 -0.74
CA ASP A 231 19.95 -13.01 -1.30
C ASP A 231 18.47 -13.30 -1.00
N MET A 232 18.01 -13.01 0.23
CA MET A 232 16.60 -13.13 0.61
C MET A 232 15.71 -12.23 -0.24
N VAL A 233 16.10 -10.97 -0.45
CA VAL A 233 15.38 -10.03 -1.31
C VAL A 233 15.36 -10.53 -2.75
N ASN A 234 16.51 -10.87 -3.32
CA ASN A 234 16.62 -11.31 -4.71
C ASN A 234 15.78 -12.55 -4.98
N LEU A 235 15.85 -13.57 -4.11
CA LEU A 235 15.06 -14.78 -4.28
C LEU A 235 13.56 -14.47 -4.28
N THR A 236 13.10 -13.62 -3.36
CA THR A 236 11.68 -13.27 -3.27
C THR A 236 11.22 -12.51 -4.51
N LEU A 237 11.96 -11.48 -4.91
CA LEU A 237 11.61 -10.65 -6.08
C LEU A 237 11.62 -11.46 -7.38
N GLU A 238 12.61 -12.34 -7.57
CA GLU A 238 12.65 -13.22 -8.76
C GLU A 238 11.45 -14.17 -8.79
N LYS A 239 11.14 -14.83 -7.66
CA LYS A 239 10.02 -15.76 -7.56
C LYS A 239 8.67 -15.06 -7.80
N MET A 240 8.47 -13.85 -7.28
CA MET A 240 7.28 -13.06 -7.58
C MET A 240 7.21 -12.64 -9.04
N ALA A 241 8.32 -12.13 -9.62
CA ALA A 241 8.35 -11.66 -11.00
C ALA A 241 8.13 -12.79 -12.03
N TYR A 242 8.50 -14.01 -11.70
CA TYR A 242 8.29 -15.19 -12.53
C TYR A 242 7.02 -15.96 -12.19
N GLY A 243 6.40 -15.69 -11.04
CA GLY A 243 5.16 -16.32 -10.61
C GLY A 243 3.92 -15.78 -11.32
N GLY A 244 2.78 -16.42 -11.07
CA GLY A 244 1.48 -15.95 -11.55
C GLY A 244 0.93 -14.78 -10.71
N ILE A 245 1.55 -14.44 -9.58
CA ILE A 245 1.22 -13.22 -8.83
C ILE A 245 1.55 -11.95 -9.64
N TYR A 246 2.46 -12.02 -10.60
CA TYR A 246 2.76 -10.96 -11.53
C TYR A 246 2.05 -11.21 -12.86
N ASP A 247 1.30 -10.24 -13.37
CA ASP A 247 0.65 -10.33 -14.67
C ASP A 247 1.69 -10.23 -15.79
N GLN A 248 2.08 -11.37 -16.35
CA GLN A 248 3.15 -11.50 -17.33
C GLN A 248 2.88 -10.74 -18.65
N ILE A 249 1.62 -10.39 -18.93
CA ILE A 249 1.19 -9.75 -20.18
C ILE A 249 0.88 -8.26 -19.96
N GLY A 250 0.03 -7.95 -18.99
CA GLY A 250 -0.43 -6.58 -18.76
C GLY A 250 0.43 -5.78 -17.79
N GLY A 251 1.29 -6.45 -17.04
CA GLY A 251 2.04 -5.86 -15.93
C GLY A 251 1.19 -5.67 -14.68
N GLY A 252 1.86 -5.28 -13.60
CA GLY A 252 1.25 -5.12 -12.29
C GLY A 252 1.11 -6.44 -11.52
N PHE A 253 0.93 -6.30 -10.20
CA PHE A 253 0.85 -7.41 -9.27
C PHE A 253 -0.57 -7.62 -8.77
N HIS A 254 -0.95 -8.88 -8.66
CA HIS A 254 -2.07 -9.32 -7.86
C HIS A 254 -1.72 -9.25 -6.37
N ARG A 255 -2.73 -9.26 -5.50
CA ARG A 255 -2.57 -8.91 -4.09
C ARG A 255 -1.72 -9.88 -3.29
N TYR A 256 -1.98 -11.18 -3.36
CA TYR A 256 -1.23 -12.21 -2.65
C TYR A 256 -1.33 -13.56 -3.37
N SER A 257 -0.42 -14.48 -3.04
CA SER A 257 -0.50 -15.85 -3.53
C SER A 257 -1.25 -16.75 -2.57
N THR A 258 -2.17 -17.56 -3.08
CA THR A 258 -2.90 -18.56 -2.30
C THR A 258 -2.04 -19.77 -1.96
N ASP A 259 -0.94 -19.97 -2.72
CA ASP A 259 0.03 -21.04 -2.52
C ASP A 259 1.39 -20.52 -2.01
N ALA A 260 2.31 -21.44 -1.75
CA ALA A 260 3.65 -21.12 -1.28
C ALA A 260 4.65 -20.77 -2.40
N PHE A 261 4.24 -20.88 -3.67
CA PHE A 261 5.11 -20.84 -4.85
C PHE A 261 4.97 -19.58 -5.68
N TRP A 262 4.10 -18.65 -5.29
CA TRP A 262 3.76 -17.43 -6.02
C TRP A 262 3.02 -17.69 -7.35
N LEU A 263 2.41 -18.87 -7.52
CA LEU A 263 1.78 -19.28 -8.77
C LEU A 263 0.32 -18.88 -8.87
N VAL A 264 -0.51 -19.27 -7.92
CA VAL A 264 -1.96 -19.00 -7.94
C VAL A 264 -2.25 -17.77 -7.09
N PRO A 265 -2.50 -16.61 -7.71
CA PRO A 265 -2.82 -15.42 -6.96
C PRO A 265 -4.30 -15.40 -6.54
N HIS A 266 -4.62 -14.56 -5.55
CA HIS A 266 -5.91 -13.91 -5.48
C HIS A 266 -5.89 -12.74 -6.45
N PHE A 267 -6.77 -12.76 -7.48
CA PHE A 267 -6.57 -11.98 -8.70
C PHE A 267 -6.85 -10.48 -8.61
N GLU A 268 -7.31 -9.97 -7.48
CA GLU A 268 -7.46 -8.52 -7.29
C GLU A 268 -6.11 -7.79 -7.43
N LYS A 269 -6.11 -6.60 -8.05
CA LYS A 269 -4.94 -5.73 -8.14
C LYS A 269 -5.20 -4.43 -7.39
N MET A 270 -4.45 -4.20 -6.32
CA MET A 270 -4.59 -3.03 -5.47
C MET A 270 -3.54 -1.96 -5.84
N LEU A 271 -3.93 -0.70 -5.83
CA LEU A 271 -3.02 0.41 -6.12
C LEU A 271 -1.83 0.45 -5.16
N TYR A 272 -2.08 0.27 -3.85
CA TYR A 272 -1.02 0.31 -2.84
C TYR A 272 0.01 -0.80 -3.00
N ASP A 273 -0.39 -2.02 -3.36
CA ASP A 273 0.53 -3.13 -3.60
C ASP A 273 1.44 -2.82 -4.79
N ASN A 274 0.87 -2.31 -5.88
CA ASN A 274 1.61 -1.95 -7.08
C ASN A 274 2.55 -0.76 -6.83
N ALA A 275 2.16 0.23 -6.02
CA ALA A 275 3.02 1.34 -5.63
C ALA A 275 4.24 0.89 -4.81
N LEU A 276 3.99 0.10 -3.79
CA LEU A 276 5.04 -0.38 -2.87
C LEU A 276 6.00 -1.35 -3.57
N LEU A 277 5.47 -2.24 -4.41
CA LEU A 277 6.29 -3.17 -5.19
C LEU A 277 7.09 -2.47 -6.28
N ALA A 278 6.51 -1.51 -7.02
CA ALA A 278 7.26 -0.72 -7.99
C ALA A 278 8.46 -0.01 -7.34
N LYS A 279 8.26 0.63 -6.18
CA LYS A 279 9.34 1.24 -5.41
C LYS A 279 10.40 0.23 -4.97
N LEU A 280 9.98 -0.91 -4.42
CA LEU A 280 10.91 -1.95 -3.96
C LEU A 280 11.75 -2.53 -5.10
N TYR A 281 11.14 -2.86 -6.25
CA TYR A 281 11.87 -3.34 -7.43
C TYR A 281 12.81 -2.27 -7.99
N LEU A 282 12.43 -0.98 -7.93
CA LEU A 282 13.29 0.13 -8.31
C LEU A 282 14.54 0.21 -7.42
N HIS A 283 14.38 0.09 -6.11
CA HIS A 283 15.48 0.08 -5.16
C HIS A 283 16.36 -1.15 -5.34
N ALA A 284 15.78 -2.33 -5.55
CA ALA A 284 16.51 -3.55 -5.87
C ALA A 284 17.29 -3.42 -7.20
N PHE A 285 16.70 -2.75 -8.21
CA PHE A 285 17.43 -2.43 -9.44
C PHE A 285 18.63 -1.51 -9.18
N LEU A 286 18.48 -0.50 -8.33
CA LEU A 286 19.61 0.40 -7.99
C LEU A 286 20.75 -0.35 -7.28
N VAL A 287 20.45 -1.35 -6.46
CA VAL A 287 21.45 -2.18 -5.78
C VAL A 287 22.10 -3.18 -6.73
N THR A 288 21.33 -3.88 -7.55
CA THR A 288 21.78 -5.08 -8.27
C THR A 288 22.03 -4.89 -9.76
N ARG A 289 21.46 -3.85 -10.35
CA ARG A 289 21.46 -3.58 -11.80
C ARG A 289 20.80 -4.66 -12.65
N ARG A 290 19.99 -5.56 -12.09
CA ARG A 290 19.33 -6.64 -12.81
C ARG A 290 18.27 -6.09 -13.76
N PRO A 291 18.33 -6.39 -15.08
CA PRO A 291 17.35 -5.91 -16.07
C PRO A 291 15.92 -6.34 -15.77
N LEU A 292 15.73 -7.52 -15.16
CA LEU A 292 14.43 -8.03 -14.72
C LEU A 292 13.71 -7.01 -13.81
N TYR A 293 14.38 -6.46 -12.83
CA TYR A 293 13.78 -5.52 -11.88
C TYR A 293 13.37 -4.21 -12.55
N ARG A 294 14.22 -3.68 -13.44
CA ARG A 294 13.86 -2.50 -14.25
C ARG A 294 12.61 -2.75 -15.08
N ARG A 295 12.53 -3.91 -15.76
CA ARG A 295 11.37 -4.30 -16.58
C ARG A 295 10.10 -4.36 -15.72
N VAL A 296 10.14 -5.02 -14.58
CA VAL A 296 8.99 -5.14 -13.67
C VAL A 296 8.49 -3.77 -13.21
N VAL A 297 9.39 -2.83 -12.86
CA VAL A 297 8.99 -1.45 -12.52
C VAL A 297 8.27 -0.79 -13.67
N GLN A 298 8.85 -0.83 -14.87
CA GLN A 298 8.28 -0.19 -16.07
C GLN A 298 6.90 -0.78 -16.40
N GLU A 299 6.79 -2.10 -16.49
CA GLU A 299 5.53 -2.77 -16.81
C GLU A 299 4.45 -2.53 -15.73
N THR A 300 4.83 -2.43 -14.46
CA THR A 300 3.90 -2.13 -13.35
C THR A 300 3.38 -0.69 -13.43
N LEU A 301 4.26 0.28 -13.61
CA LEU A 301 3.85 1.69 -13.72
C LEU A 301 3.10 1.97 -15.01
N ASP A 302 3.50 1.34 -16.13
CA ASP A 302 2.77 1.43 -17.40
C ASP A 302 1.36 0.82 -17.30
N TYR A 303 1.18 -0.27 -16.53
CA TYR A 303 -0.14 -0.80 -16.18
C TYR A 303 -0.99 0.24 -15.44
N VAL A 304 -0.45 0.90 -14.43
CA VAL A 304 -1.18 1.93 -13.67
C VAL A 304 -1.58 3.10 -14.57
N LEU A 305 -0.70 3.55 -15.46
CA LEU A 305 -1.01 4.61 -16.42
C LEU A 305 -2.12 4.20 -17.39
N ARG A 306 -2.13 2.96 -17.84
CA ARG A 306 -3.07 2.45 -18.85
C ARG A 306 -4.45 2.14 -18.27
N GLU A 307 -4.52 1.54 -17.07
CA GLU A 307 -5.75 0.95 -16.56
C GLU A 307 -6.27 1.59 -15.26
N MET A 308 -5.40 2.25 -14.48
CA MET A 308 -5.74 2.74 -13.14
C MET A 308 -5.69 4.27 -13.01
N THR A 309 -5.75 5.02 -14.11
CA THR A 309 -5.57 6.48 -14.09
C THR A 309 -6.83 7.23 -14.50
N ASP A 310 -7.29 8.12 -13.62
CA ASP A 310 -8.35 9.09 -13.90
C ASP A 310 -7.85 10.18 -14.86
N PRO A 311 -8.66 10.62 -15.83
CA PRO A 311 -8.26 11.69 -16.74
C PRO A 311 -7.84 13.01 -16.06
N MET A 312 -8.30 13.27 -14.83
CA MET A 312 -7.91 14.45 -14.04
C MET A 312 -6.58 14.25 -13.29
N GLY A 313 -6.04 13.03 -13.22
CA GLY A 313 -4.74 12.70 -12.63
C GLY A 313 -4.76 11.93 -11.32
N GLY A 314 -5.94 11.60 -10.79
CA GLY A 314 -6.05 10.62 -9.70
C GLY A 314 -5.72 9.21 -10.18
N PHE A 315 -5.28 8.33 -9.28
CA PHE A 315 -5.15 6.91 -9.54
C PHE A 315 -6.28 6.15 -8.84
N TYR A 316 -6.96 5.27 -9.57
CA TYR A 316 -8.04 4.43 -9.08
C TYR A 316 -7.56 3.40 -8.06
N SER A 317 -8.47 2.91 -7.23
CA SER A 317 -8.09 2.12 -6.04
C SER A 317 -7.77 0.66 -6.34
N ALA A 318 -8.60 -0.02 -7.12
CA ALA A 318 -8.46 -1.47 -7.30
C ALA A 318 -9.10 -1.98 -8.59
N GLN A 319 -8.63 -3.13 -9.03
CA GLN A 319 -9.27 -4.00 -10.02
C GLN A 319 -9.75 -5.26 -9.31
N ASP A 320 -11.00 -5.67 -9.57
CA ASP A 320 -11.63 -6.84 -8.95
C ASP A 320 -10.90 -8.15 -9.32
N ALA A 321 -11.01 -9.15 -8.48
CA ALA A 321 -10.56 -10.51 -8.76
C ALA A 321 -11.46 -11.22 -9.79
N ASP A 322 -12.76 -10.90 -9.79
CA ASP A 322 -13.79 -11.57 -10.56
C ASP A 322 -14.05 -10.88 -11.90
N SER A 323 -14.27 -11.67 -12.93
CA SER A 323 -14.90 -11.27 -14.18
C SER A 323 -16.06 -12.22 -14.48
N GLU A 324 -17.23 -11.67 -14.78
CA GLU A 324 -18.46 -12.46 -15.03
C GLU A 324 -18.81 -13.44 -13.88
N GLY A 325 -18.43 -13.09 -12.63
CA GLY A 325 -18.68 -13.89 -11.44
C GLY A 325 -17.74 -15.08 -11.22
N GLU A 326 -16.64 -15.17 -11.99
CA GLU A 326 -15.59 -16.19 -11.88
C GLU A 326 -14.25 -15.54 -11.58
N GLU A 327 -13.57 -15.98 -10.51
CA GLU A 327 -12.26 -15.46 -10.13
C GLU A 327 -11.20 -15.81 -11.19
N GLY A 328 -10.39 -14.82 -11.58
CA GLY A 328 -9.26 -15.00 -12.51
C GLY A 328 -9.63 -15.21 -13.97
N LYS A 329 -10.89 -15.29 -14.37
CA LYS A 329 -11.37 -15.58 -15.73
C LYS A 329 -10.74 -14.69 -16.79
N PHE A 330 -10.55 -13.41 -16.50
CA PHE A 330 -9.92 -12.44 -17.39
C PHE A 330 -8.45 -12.76 -17.67
N PHE A 331 -7.71 -13.31 -16.70
CA PHE A 331 -6.25 -13.44 -16.73
C PHE A 331 -5.73 -14.78 -17.23
N VAL A 332 -6.57 -15.82 -17.23
CA VAL A 332 -6.15 -17.19 -17.57
C VAL A 332 -6.23 -17.48 -19.07
N TRP A 333 -5.44 -18.43 -19.55
CA TRP A 333 -5.24 -18.75 -20.95
C TRP A 333 -5.35 -20.24 -21.24
N THR A 334 -5.70 -20.58 -22.47
CA THR A 334 -5.62 -21.94 -23.02
C THR A 334 -4.54 -22.04 -24.10
N PRO A 335 -4.05 -23.26 -24.42
CA PRO A 335 -3.13 -23.45 -25.54
C PRO A 335 -3.68 -22.96 -26.89
N ASP A 336 -4.98 -23.15 -27.12
CA ASP A 336 -5.63 -22.72 -28.36
C ASP A 336 -5.68 -21.21 -28.52
N GLU A 337 -5.93 -20.45 -27.39
CA GLU A 337 -5.93 -18.99 -27.42
C GLU A 337 -4.53 -18.45 -27.77
N THR A 338 -3.46 -19.02 -27.17
CA THR A 338 -2.09 -18.59 -27.48
C THR A 338 -1.72 -18.83 -28.94
N LYS A 339 -2.11 -19.98 -29.53
CA LYS A 339 -1.91 -20.29 -30.94
C LYS A 339 -2.77 -19.42 -31.86
N GLN A 340 -4.01 -19.16 -31.50
CA GLN A 340 -4.90 -18.27 -32.24
C GLN A 340 -4.32 -16.87 -32.41
N VAL A 341 -3.67 -16.34 -31.35
CA VAL A 341 -3.10 -15.00 -31.36
C VAL A 341 -1.74 -14.94 -32.06
N LEU A 342 -0.88 -15.94 -31.82
CA LEU A 342 0.54 -15.90 -32.20
C LEU A 342 0.91 -16.82 -33.38
N GLY A 343 -0.02 -17.66 -33.83
CA GLY A 343 0.26 -18.74 -34.75
C GLY A 343 0.87 -19.98 -34.07
N ASP A 344 0.92 -21.10 -34.75
CA ASP A 344 1.28 -22.39 -34.14
C ASP A 344 2.70 -22.41 -33.58
N ASP A 345 3.70 -21.97 -34.33
CA ASP A 345 5.12 -22.07 -33.93
C ASP A 345 5.41 -21.11 -32.77
N THR A 346 5.10 -19.82 -32.93
CA THR A 346 5.32 -18.81 -31.90
C THR A 346 4.44 -19.06 -30.66
N GLY A 347 3.17 -19.47 -30.86
CA GLY A 347 2.24 -19.82 -29.81
C GLY A 347 2.72 -20.99 -28.95
N ASN A 348 3.31 -22.02 -29.55
CA ASN A 348 3.91 -23.14 -28.82
C ASN A 348 5.17 -22.72 -28.05
N LEU A 349 6.07 -21.94 -28.68
CA LEU A 349 7.31 -21.48 -28.06
C LEU A 349 7.00 -20.56 -26.84
N VAL A 350 6.24 -19.48 -27.06
CA VAL A 350 5.92 -18.48 -26.05
C VAL A 350 4.95 -19.05 -25.01
N GLY A 351 3.98 -19.86 -25.41
CA GLY A 351 3.11 -20.58 -24.50
C GLY A 351 3.90 -21.51 -23.58
N GLY A 352 4.86 -22.27 -24.11
CA GLY A 352 5.75 -23.13 -23.32
C GLY A 352 6.57 -22.32 -22.32
N PHE A 353 7.10 -21.17 -22.72
CA PHE A 353 7.82 -20.26 -21.83
C PHE A 353 6.94 -19.73 -20.68
N PHE A 354 5.68 -19.43 -20.96
CA PHE A 354 4.73 -18.99 -19.93
C PHE A 354 3.99 -20.13 -19.23
N GLY A 355 4.48 -21.37 -19.34
CA GLY A 355 3.97 -22.52 -18.62
C GLY A 355 2.61 -23.02 -19.11
N VAL A 356 2.20 -22.68 -20.34
CA VAL A 356 0.93 -23.14 -20.93
C VAL A 356 1.00 -24.62 -21.24
N THR A 357 0.05 -25.39 -20.70
CA THR A 357 -0.10 -26.83 -20.93
C THR A 357 -1.55 -27.20 -21.18
N GLU A 358 -1.81 -28.37 -21.75
CA GLU A 358 -3.16 -28.89 -21.95
C GLU A 358 -3.93 -29.13 -20.66
N ALA A 359 -3.24 -29.46 -19.57
CA ALA A 359 -3.85 -29.65 -18.25
C ALA A 359 -4.15 -28.34 -17.53
N GLY A 360 -3.43 -27.26 -17.88
CA GLY A 360 -3.46 -26.02 -17.15
C GLY A 360 -2.86 -26.11 -15.73
N ASN A 361 -2.84 -25.00 -15.04
CA ASN A 361 -2.40 -24.89 -13.64
C ASN A 361 -3.46 -24.25 -12.73
N PHE A 362 -4.61 -23.87 -13.30
CA PHE A 362 -5.74 -23.29 -12.59
C PHE A 362 -7.05 -23.62 -13.33
N GLU A 363 -7.91 -24.48 -12.74
CA GLU A 363 -9.25 -24.84 -13.25
C GLU A 363 -9.29 -25.27 -14.74
N GLY A 364 -8.25 -26.01 -15.19
CA GLY A 364 -8.13 -26.46 -16.58
C GLY A 364 -7.64 -25.41 -17.56
N LYS A 365 -7.25 -24.23 -17.09
CA LYS A 365 -6.60 -23.15 -17.83
C LYS A 365 -5.24 -22.83 -17.22
N THR A 366 -4.51 -21.91 -17.80
CA THR A 366 -3.15 -21.55 -17.35
C THR A 366 -3.10 -20.09 -16.90
N ILE A 367 -2.67 -19.87 -15.67
CA ILE A 367 -2.11 -18.62 -15.21
C ILE A 367 -0.70 -18.53 -15.81
N PHE A 368 -0.41 -17.50 -16.60
CA PHE A 368 0.93 -17.30 -17.13
C PHE A 368 1.94 -17.10 -16.00
N ASN A 369 3.00 -17.87 -16.04
CA ASN A 369 4.15 -17.79 -15.15
C ASN A 369 5.40 -18.16 -15.93
N VAL A 370 6.58 -17.96 -15.37
CA VAL A 370 7.86 -18.31 -16.00
C VAL A 370 8.50 -19.45 -15.18
N PRO A 371 8.24 -20.74 -15.55
CA PRO A 371 8.70 -21.89 -14.78
C PRO A 371 10.23 -21.99 -14.67
N GLN A 372 10.95 -21.50 -15.66
CA GLN A 372 12.42 -21.47 -15.69
C GLN A 372 12.93 -20.14 -16.26
N PRO A 373 14.10 -19.66 -15.82
CA PRO A 373 14.67 -18.41 -16.30
C PRO A 373 14.81 -18.37 -17.82
N PRO A 374 14.67 -17.18 -18.45
CA PRO A 374 14.78 -17.04 -19.92
C PRO A 374 16.07 -17.60 -20.51
N GLU A 375 17.18 -17.46 -19.81
CA GLU A 375 18.49 -17.97 -20.21
C GLU A 375 18.47 -19.50 -20.36
N GLN A 376 17.91 -20.19 -19.37
CA GLN A 376 17.80 -21.64 -19.36
C GLN A 376 16.82 -22.13 -20.45
N PHE A 377 15.70 -21.42 -20.65
CA PHE A 377 14.72 -21.74 -21.68
C PHE A 377 15.32 -21.57 -23.08
N ALA A 378 16.02 -20.46 -23.32
CA ALA A 378 16.68 -20.22 -24.61
C ALA A 378 17.76 -21.28 -24.94
N ASP A 379 18.55 -21.68 -23.94
CA ASP A 379 19.54 -22.77 -24.09
C ASP A 379 18.89 -24.12 -24.42
N GLU A 380 17.75 -24.45 -23.79
CA GLU A 380 17.02 -25.71 -24.03
C GLU A 380 16.49 -25.80 -25.47
N TYR A 381 16.08 -24.68 -26.06
CA TYR A 381 15.55 -24.59 -27.40
C TYR A 381 16.60 -24.22 -28.47
N ASP A 382 17.88 -24.08 -28.11
CA ASP A 382 18.98 -23.67 -28.98
C ASP A 382 18.70 -22.33 -29.71
N ILE A 383 18.18 -21.35 -28.94
CA ILE A 383 17.82 -19.99 -29.40
C ILE A 383 18.76 -18.98 -28.75
N ILE A 384 19.19 -17.97 -29.49
CA ILE A 384 19.94 -16.84 -28.93
C ILE A 384 19.05 -16.09 -27.94
N LEU A 385 19.52 -15.88 -26.72
CA LEU A 385 18.74 -15.25 -25.64
C LEU A 385 18.14 -13.88 -26.03
N GLU A 386 18.92 -13.05 -26.73
CA GLU A 386 18.46 -11.71 -27.17
C GLU A 386 17.28 -11.84 -28.16
N ASP A 387 17.39 -12.70 -29.15
CA ASP A 387 16.33 -12.98 -30.14
C ASP A 387 15.08 -13.58 -29.48
N PHE A 388 15.29 -14.42 -28.47
CA PHE A 388 14.21 -14.98 -27.66
C PHE A 388 13.47 -13.93 -26.86
N LEU A 389 14.19 -13.06 -26.14
CA LEU A 389 13.60 -11.97 -25.36
C LEU A 389 12.85 -10.96 -26.24
N ASP A 390 13.38 -10.66 -27.43
CA ASP A 390 12.72 -9.80 -28.41
C ASP A 390 11.43 -10.47 -28.93
N THR A 391 11.46 -11.78 -29.19
CA THR A 391 10.28 -12.56 -29.58
C THR A 391 9.21 -12.46 -28.47
N VAL A 392 9.55 -12.78 -27.21
CA VAL A 392 8.62 -12.69 -26.07
C VAL A 392 8.07 -11.26 -25.92
N GLY A 393 8.95 -10.26 -26.00
CA GLY A 393 8.56 -8.85 -25.90
C GLY A 393 7.53 -8.44 -26.97
N SER A 394 7.77 -8.86 -28.22
CA SER A 394 6.89 -8.54 -29.36
C SER A 394 5.50 -9.20 -29.28
N THR A 395 5.36 -10.30 -28.51
CA THR A 395 4.09 -11.03 -28.38
C THR A 395 3.16 -10.46 -27.30
N LYS A 396 3.71 -9.71 -26.33
CA LYS A 396 2.89 -9.15 -25.23
C LYS A 396 1.78 -8.23 -25.73
N GLY A 397 2.07 -7.34 -26.69
CA GLY A 397 1.08 -6.43 -27.26
C GLY A 397 -0.12 -7.15 -27.91
N PRO A 398 0.09 -8.08 -28.86
CA PRO A 398 -0.98 -8.91 -29.41
C PRO A 398 -1.79 -9.69 -28.38
N LEU A 399 -1.13 -10.31 -27.40
CA LEU A 399 -1.80 -11.04 -26.32
C LEU A 399 -2.65 -10.11 -25.46
N LEU A 400 -2.13 -8.94 -25.07
CA LEU A 400 -2.87 -7.94 -24.33
C LEU A 400 -4.11 -7.46 -25.10
N HIS A 401 -3.94 -7.14 -26.39
CA HIS A 401 -5.05 -6.72 -27.23
C HIS A 401 -6.15 -7.79 -27.36
N PHE A 402 -5.77 -9.07 -27.44
CA PHE A 402 -6.74 -10.16 -27.43
C PHE A 402 -7.46 -10.29 -26.11
N ARG A 403 -6.74 -10.21 -24.99
CA ARG A 403 -7.29 -10.25 -23.64
C ARG A 403 -8.26 -9.09 -23.37
N ASP A 404 -7.96 -7.91 -23.87
CA ASP A 404 -8.78 -6.70 -23.70
C ASP A 404 -10.16 -6.79 -24.40
N GLN A 405 -10.39 -7.81 -25.24
CA GLN A 405 -11.71 -8.11 -25.80
C GLN A 405 -12.61 -8.92 -24.86
N ARG A 406 -12.05 -9.47 -23.78
CA ARG A 406 -12.80 -10.16 -22.72
C ARG A 406 -13.53 -9.15 -21.86
N VAL A 407 -14.52 -9.60 -21.09
CA VAL A 407 -15.16 -8.75 -20.07
C VAL A 407 -14.13 -8.44 -18.99
N HIS A 408 -13.84 -7.14 -18.81
CA HIS A 408 -12.90 -6.70 -17.81
C HIS A 408 -13.43 -6.94 -16.37
N PRO A 409 -12.54 -7.20 -15.40
CA PRO A 409 -12.89 -7.10 -13.98
C PRO A 409 -13.42 -5.71 -13.65
N LEU A 410 -14.27 -5.62 -12.64
CA LEU A 410 -14.78 -4.33 -12.19
C LEU A 410 -13.61 -3.44 -11.70
N LEU A 411 -13.64 -2.19 -12.13
CA LEU A 411 -12.71 -1.17 -11.68
C LEU A 411 -13.35 -0.39 -10.53
N ASP A 412 -12.69 -0.42 -9.38
CA ASP A 412 -13.02 0.49 -8.29
C ASP A 412 -12.39 1.84 -8.56
N ASP A 413 -13.18 2.71 -9.20
CA ASP A 413 -12.77 4.02 -9.72
C ASP A 413 -12.77 5.15 -8.68
N LYS A 414 -12.89 4.81 -7.37
CA LYS A 414 -12.63 5.81 -6.32
C LYS A 414 -11.14 6.09 -6.20
N VAL A 415 -10.80 7.32 -5.82
CA VAL A 415 -9.44 7.78 -5.57
C VAL A 415 -9.26 7.98 -4.06
N LEU A 416 -8.33 7.25 -3.46
CA LEU A 416 -7.97 7.37 -2.04
C LEU A 416 -6.68 8.18 -1.88
N SER A 417 -6.68 9.17 -1.00
CA SER A 417 -5.53 10.06 -0.79
C SER A 417 -4.27 9.30 -0.40
N SER A 418 -4.35 8.37 0.56
CA SER A 418 -3.21 7.58 1.03
C SER A 418 -2.57 6.75 -0.09
N TRP A 419 -3.37 6.00 -0.85
CA TRP A 419 -2.84 5.15 -1.91
C TRP A 419 -2.25 5.94 -3.07
N ASN A 420 -2.84 7.10 -3.36
CA ASN A 420 -2.29 8.05 -4.32
C ASN A 420 -0.97 8.65 -3.85
N GLY A 421 -0.80 8.93 -2.56
CA GLY A 421 0.48 9.34 -1.98
C GLY A 421 1.60 8.31 -2.19
N LEU A 422 1.31 7.00 -1.99
CA LEU A 422 2.25 5.92 -2.26
C LEU A 422 2.62 5.84 -3.75
N MET A 423 1.63 5.92 -4.64
CA MET A 423 1.85 5.84 -6.08
C MET A 423 2.55 7.09 -6.61
N LEU A 424 2.25 8.28 -6.07
CA LEU A 424 2.97 9.52 -6.36
C LEU A 424 4.47 9.38 -6.10
N ARG A 425 4.85 8.81 -4.95
CA ARG A 425 6.25 8.53 -4.61
C ARG A 425 6.88 7.57 -5.63
N ALA A 426 6.20 6.47 -5.95
CA ALA A 426 6.70 5.47 -6.88
C ALA A 426 6.99 6.08 -8.28
N PHE A 427 6.07 6.89 -8.82
CA PHE A 427 6.26 7.58 -10.08
C PHE A 427 7.38 8.63 -10.02
N ALA A 428 7.45 9.44 -8.96
CA ALA A 428 8.48 10.47 -8.80
C ALA A 428 9.89 9.86 -8.75
N GLU A 429 10.09 8.79 -7.96
CA GLU A 429 11.38 8.10 -7.87
C GLU A 429 11.72 7.36 -9.18
N ALA A 430 10.75 6.69 -9.81
CA ALA A 430 10.97 5.97 -11.07
C ALA A 430 11.33 6.93 -12.23
N ALA A 431 10.72 8.11 -12.28
CA ALA A 431 11.03 9.12 -13.29
C ALA A 431 12.53 9.52 -13.27
N GLN A 432 13.09 9.70 -12.06
CA GLN A 432 14.49 10.07 -11.88
C GLN A 432 15.47 8.94 -12.25
N VAL A 433 15.11 7.69 -11.90
CA VAL A 433 16.00 6.54 -12.07
C VAL A 433 15.99 5.97 -13.49
N LEU A 434 14.82 6.02 -14.15
CA LEU A 434 14.57 5.35 -15.43
C LEU A 434 14.60 6.29 -16.62
N ASP A 435 14.77 7.60 -16.38
CA ASP A 435 14.71 8.66 -17.41
C ASP A 435 13.40 8.62 -18.22
N ARG A 436 12.25 8.59 -17.48
CA ARG A 436 10.90 8.52 -18.02
C ARG A 436 10.14 9.82 -17.71
N PRO A 437 10.19 10.82 -18.61
CA PRO A 437 9.51 12.11 -18.41
C PRO A 437 7.98 11.97 -18.28
N ASP A 438 7.38 10.98 -18.94
CA ASP A 438 5.96 10.66 -18.80
C ASP A 438 5.58 10.22 -17.38
N TYR A 439 6.47 9.54 -16.64
CA TYR A 439 6.27 9.23 -15.23
C TYR A 439 6.32 10.50 -14.37
N LEU A 440 7.22 11.43 -14.68
CA LEU A 440 7.26 12.73 -13.98
C LEU A 440 5.99 13.53 -14.23
N ASP A 441 5.51 13.57 -15.48
CA ASP A 441 4.26 14.24 -15.84
C ASP A 441 3.05 13.63 -15.10
N ALA A 442 3.01 12.30 -14.98
CA ALA A 442 1.98 11.60 -14.21
C ALA A 442 2.06 11.96 -12.72
N ALA A 443 3.26 12.00 -12.13
CA ALA A 443 3.47 12.39 -10.74
C ALA A 443 3.04 13.84 -10.47
N VAL A 444 3.43 14.78 -11.33
CA VAL A 444 3.02 16.19 -11.24
C VAL A 444 1.52 16.33 -11.32
N LYS A 445 0.89 15.67 -12.30
CA LYS A 445 -0.56 15.70 -12.51
C LYS A 445 -1.32 15.12 -11.31
N ASN A 446 -0.81 14.04 -10.73
CA ASN A 446 -1.39 13.43 -9.54
C ASN A 446 -1.26 14.34 -8.31
N ALA A 447 -0.10 14.97 -8.09
CA ALA A 447 0.10 15.92 -7.01
C ALA A 447 -0.81 17.15 -7.15
N ASP A 448 -0.94 17.70 -8.36
CA ASP A 448 -1.86 18.82 -8.65
C ASP A 448 -3.32 18.38 -8.40
N PHE A 449 -3.71 17.16 -8.79
CA PHE A 449 -5.02 16.60 -8.49
C PHE A 449 -5.28 16.52 -6.98
N LEU A 450 -4.36 15.95 -6.21
CA LEU A 450 -4.49 15.80 -4.75
C LEU A 450 -4.65 17.15 -4.05
N ILE A 451 -3.81 18.11 -4.38
CA ILE A 451 -3.88 19.44 -3.74
C ILE A 451 -5.15 20.20 -4.15
N SER A 452 -5.57 20.10 -5.41
CA SER A 452 -6.70 20.90 -5.93
C SER A 452 -8.06 20.28 -5.59
N ASN A 453 -8.17 18.95 -5.51
CA ASN A 453 -9.45 18.26 -5.33
C ASN A 453 -9.63 17.62 -3.94
N MET A 454 -8.53 17.20 -3.30
CA MET A 454 -8.60 16.48 -2.02
C MET A 454 -8.34 17.39 -0.80
N VAL A 455 -7.88 18.63 -0.99
CA VAL A 455 -7.73 19.59 0.11
C VAL A 455 -8.88 20.59 0.08
N LYS A 456 -9.66 20.60 1.17
CA LYS A 456 -10.80 21.52 1.33
C LYS A 456 -10.72 22.22 2.68
N GLU A 457 -10.75 23.55 2.68
CA GLU A 457 -10.68 24.38 3.89
C GLU A 457 -9.46 24.02 4.79
N GLY A 458 -8.35 23.66 4.17
CA GLY A 458 -7.11 23.26 4.87
C GLY A 458 -7.11 21.84 5.44
N ARG A 459 -8.17 21.05 5.17
CA ARG A 459 -8.26 19.64 5.56
C ARG A 459 -8.09 18.74 4.33
N LEU A 460 -7.21 17.73 4.45
CA LEU A 460 -7.12 16.66 3.46
C LEU A 460 -8.35 15.74 3.64
N LEU A 461 -8.97 15.37 2.52
CA LEU A 461 -10.10 14.44 2.47
C LEU A 461 -9.62 13.04 2.07
N ARG A 462 -10.42 12.03 2.44
CA ARG A 462 -10.09 10.62 2.26
C ARG A 462 -10.30 10.13 0.84
N THR A 463 -11.48 10.36 0.29
CA THR A 463 -11.96 9.71 -0.94
C THR A 463 -12.50 10.72 -1.94
N TYR A 464 -12.32 10.43 -3.23
CA TYR A 464 -12.88 11.21 -4.33
C TYR A 464 -13.47 10.27 -5.37
N ARG A 465 -14.65 10.61 -5.87
CA ARG A 465 -15.27 9.97 -7.03
C ARG A 465 -16.30 10.90 -7.68
N ASN A 466 -16.39 10.87 -9.02
CA ASN A 466 -17.39 11.61 -9.79
C ASN A 466 -17.47 13.12 -9.47
N GLY A 467 -16.34 13.77 -9.23
CA GLY A 467 -16.28 15.21 -8.94
C GLY A 467 -16.51 15.58 -7.47
N GLU A 468 -16.70 14.60 -6.59
CA GLU A 468 -16.95 14.82 -5.16
C GLU A 468 -15.84 14.20 -4.29
N ALA A 469 -15.19 15.05 -3.47
CA ALA A 469 -14.29 14.61 -2.40
C ALA A 469 -15.02 14.68 -1.05
N LYS A 470 -14.91 13.62 -0.25
CA LYS A 470 -15.60 13.51 1.04
C LYS A 470 -14.79 12.72 2.07
N LEU A 471 -15.29 12.72 3.29
CA LEU A 471 -14.68 12.16 4.51
C LEU A 471 -13.36 12.85 4.87
N LEU A 472 -13.16 13.05 6.16
CA LEU A 472 -11.89 13.61 6.66
C LEU A 472 -10.77 12.59 6.50
N GLY A 473 -9.61 13.05 6.04
CA GLY A 473 -8.42 12.22 5.90
C GLY A 473 -7.90 11.72 7.25
N TYR A 474 -7.43 10.50 7.25
CA TYR A 474 -6.80 9.82 8.37
C TYR A 474 -5.29 10.11 8.43
N LEU A 475 -4.60 9.64 9.46
CA LEU A 475 -3.16 9.80 9.60
C LEU A 475 -2.39 9.33 8.37
N GLU A 476 -2.75 8.18 7.82
CA GLU A 476 -2.11 7.61 6.63
C GLU A 476 -2.26 8.49 5.39
N ASP A 477 -3.40 9.18 5.22
CA ASP A 477 -3.60 10.09 4.11
C ASP A 477 -2.61 11.26 4.16
N TYR A 478 -2.43 11.87 5.34
CA TYR A 478 -1.47 12.95 5.54
C TYR A 478 -0.02 12.49 5.37
N ALA A 479 0.33 11.35 5.97
CA ALA A 479 1.69 10.84 5.95
C ALA A 479 2.13 10.44 4.53
N PHE A 480 1.28 9.69 3.81
CA PHE A 480 1.66 9.17 2.49
C PHE A 480 1.65 10.26 1.41
N VAL A 481 0.70 11.20 1.47
CA VAL A 481 0.70 12.35 0.54
C VAL A 481 1.90 13.26 0.80
N ALA A 482 2.24 13.55 2.05
CA ALA A 482 3.43 14.35 2.38
C ALA A 482 4.72 13.66 1.90
N ASP A 483 4.83 12.35 2.02
CA ASP A 483 5.97 11.56 1.54
C ASP A 483 6.08 11.58 0.00
N GLY A 484 4.96 11.41 -0.70
CA GLY A 484 4.90 11.52 -2.16
C GLY A 484 5.27 12.92 -2.67
N LEU A 485 4.78 13.97 -2.00
CA LEU A 485 5.11 15.36 -2.34
C LEU A 485 6.60 15.68 -2.09
N LEU A 486 7.20 15.13 -1.03
CA LEU A 486 8.62 15.28 -0.77
C LEU A 486 9.45 14.57 -1.86
N ALA A 487 9.06 13.38 -2.30
CA ALA A 487 9.72 12.70 -3.41
C ALA A 487 9.60 13.50 -4.73
N LEU A 488 8.43 14.09 -4.98
CA LEU A 488 8.21 14.96 -6.14
C LEU A 488 9.02 16.27 -6.04
N TYR A 489 9.20 16.83 -4.84
CA TYR A 489 10.11 17.96 -4.63
C TYR A 489 11.55 17.59 -5.01
N GLU A 490 12.06 16.45 -4.56
CA GLU A 490 13.40 15.96 -4.89
C GLU A 490 13.57 15.70 -6.40
N ALA A 491 12.47 15.35 -7.11
CA ALA A 491 12.49 15.15 -8.56
C ALA A 491 12.45 16.46 -9.38
N THR A 492 11.85 17.52 -8.83
CA THR A 492 11.55 18.74 -9.61
C THR A 492 12.22 20.00 -9.08
N PHE A 493 12.64 20.01 -7.82
CA PHE A 493 13.07 21.17 -7.04
C PHE A 493 12.08 22.35 -7.04
N GLN A 494 10.79 22.07 -7.33
CA GLN A 494 9.75 23.10 -7.24
C GLN A 494 9.37 23.31 -5.77
N PRO A 495 9.59 24.50 -5.17
CA PRO A 495 9.39 24.73 -3.74
C PRO A 495 7.97 24.45 -3.26
N ARG A 496 6.97 24.62 -4.15
CA ARG A 496 5.57 24.38 -3.81
C ARG A 496 5.30 22.98 -3.22
N TRP A 497 6.02 21.95 -3.71
CA TRP A 497 5.81 20.58 -3.24
C TRP A 497 6.35 20.38 -1.81
N LEU A 498 7.49 20.98 -1.51
CA LEU A 498 8.05 20.98 -0.15
C LEU A 498 7.15 21.77 0.81
N ASP A 499 6.66 22.95 0.38
CA ASP A 499 5.77 23.78 1.19
C ASP A 499 4.46 23.02 1.52
N GLU A 500 3.87 22.32 0.56
CA GLU A 500 2.67 21.51 0.82
C GLU A 500 2.98 20.28 1.71
N ALA A 501 4.12 19.62 1.51
CA ALA A 501 4.55 18.51 2.38
C ALA A 501 4.72 18.98 3.85
N ILE A 502 5.32 20.15 4.08
CA ILE A 502 5.47 20.76 5.41
C ILE A 502 4.09 21.09 6.02
N LYS A 503 3.19 21.71 5.24
CA LYS A 503 1.83 22.01 5.72
C LYS A 503 1.06 20.76 6.15
N LEU A 504 1.16 19.67 5.36
CA LEU A 504 0.54 18.39 5.71
C LEU A 504 1.19 17.79 6.97
N ALA A 505 2.51 17.85 7.11
CA ALA A 505 3.21 17.36 8.29
C ALA A 505 2.84 18.15 9.55
N ASP A 506 2.72 19.48 9.48
CA ASP A 506 2.26 20.31 10.59
C ASP A 506 0.81 20.01 10.97
N SER A 507 -0.06 19.87 9.95
CA SER A 507 -1.45 19.46 10.16
C SER A 507 -1.56 18.08 10.80
N MET A 508 -0.76 17.14 10.34
CA MET A 508 -0.64 15.78 10.90
C MET A 508 -0.29 15.82 12.38
N ILE A 509 0.72 16.60 12.78
CA ILE A 509 1.10 16.76 14.18
C ILE A 509 -0.06 17.38 14.99
N ASN A 510 -0.70 18.41 14.47
CA ASN A 510 -1.77 19.10 15.19
C ASN A 510 -3.00 18.23 15.41
N LEU A 511 -3.37 17.39 14.45
CA LEU A 511 -4.60 16.61 14.46
C LEU A 511 -4.45 15.24 15.15
N PHE A 512 -3.35 14.56 14.93
CA PHE A 512 -3.21 13.14 15.27
C PHE A 512 -2.24 12.88 16.42
N TRP A 513 -1.28 13.79 16.69
CA TRP A 513 -0.32 13.61 17.77
C TRP A 513 -0.96 13.65 19.14
N ASP A 514 -0.53 12.74 20.03
CA ASP A 514 -0.92 12.68 21.42
C ASP A 514 0.28 12.39 22.33
N GLU A 515 0.48 13.26 23.35
CA GLU A 515 1.59 13.15 24.29
C GLU A 515 1.45 11.95 25.25
N THR A 516 0.23 11.44 25.45
CA THR A 516 -0.01 10.34 26.39
C THR A 516 0.51 9.02 25.87
N ILE A 517 0.34 8.76 24.55
CA ILE A 517 0.88 7.60 23.87
C ILE A 517 2.27 7.87 23.28
N SER A 518 2.73 9.13 23.28
CA SER A 518 3.96 9.55 22.59
C SER A 518 3.99 9.10 21.13
N GLY A 519 2.88 9.29 20.42
CA GLY A 519 2.64 8.80 19.07
C GLY A 519 1.44 9.45 18.40
N PHE A 520 1.02 8.88 17.28
CA PHE A 520 -0.09 9.38 16.48
C PHE A 520 -1.25 8.39 16.52
N TYR A 521 -2.46 8.89 16.82
CA TYR A 521 -3.69 8.13 16.55
C TYR A 521 -4.01 8.14 15.05
N ASP A 522 -4.75 7.14 14.57
CA ASP A 522 -5.14 7.05 13.16
C ASP A 522 -6.22 8.07 12.80
N THR A 523 -7.06 8.47 13.76
CA THR A 523 -8.12 9.48 13.61
C THR A 523 -7.69 10.83 14.17
N GLY A 524 -8.09 11.92 13.49
CA GLY A 524 -7.89 13.29 13.98
C GLY A 524 -8.74 13.59 15.20
N LYS A 525 -8.40 14.67 15.92
CA LYS A 525 -9.17 15.16 17.09
C LYS A 525 -10.57 15.66 16.72
N ASP A 526 -10.84 15.86 15.46
CA ASP A 526 -12.09 16.36 14.87
C ASP A 526 -12.92 15.26 14.18
N HIS A 527 -12.49 13.98 14.26
CA HIS A 527 -13.30 12.85 13.85
C HIS A 527 -14.37 12.51 14.91
N GLU A 528 -15.37 11.73 14.49
CA GLU A 528 -16.37 11.22 15.43
C GLU A 528 -15.74 10.31 16.51
N ASP A 529 -16.34 10.32 17.69
CA ASP A 529 -15.92 9.44 18.79
C ASP A 529 -16.42 8.02 18.53
N LEU A 530 -15.47 7.07 18.44
CA LEU A 530 -15.74 5.64 18.36
C LEU A 530 -15.60 4.98 19.74
N VAL A 531 -15.98 3.70 19.84
CA VAL A 531 -15.83 2.89 21.08
C VAL A 531 -14.41 2.98 21.67
N VAL A 532 -13.41 3.01 20.80
CA VAL A 532 -12.01 3.31 21.12
C VAL A 532 -11.43 4.13 19.97
N ARG A 533 -10.51 5.06 20.28
CA ARG A 533 -9.78 5.79 19.27
C ARG A 533 -8.72 4.86 18.65
N PRO A 534 -8.75 4.57 17.33
CA PRO A 534 -7.83 3.63 16.72
C PRO A 534 -6.38 4.15 16.75
N TRP A 535 -5.46 3.24 17.07
CA TRP A 535 -4.02 3.45 17.03
C TRP A 535 -3.37 2.18 16.50
N ASP A 536 -3.19 2.13 15.18
CA ASP A 536 -2.51 1.01 14.55
C ASP A 536 -1.00 1.22 14.56
N THR A 537 -0.29 0.21 15.01
CA THR A 537 1.17 0.21 15.08
C THR A 537 1.81 -0.86 14.20
N TYR A 538 0.98 -1.67 13.54
CA TYR A 538 1.45 -2.75 12.68
C TYR A 538 1.41 -2.35 11.22
N ASP A 539 2.52 -2.58 10.52
CA ASP A 539 2.51 -2.59 9.06
C ASP A 539 1.84 -3.90 8.60
N ASN A 540 0.84 -3.75 7.74
CA ASN A 540 0.09 -4.86 7.15
C ASN A 540 0.45 -5.00 5.65
N ALA A 541 -0.54 -5.08 4.76
CA ALA A 541 -0.29 -5.01 3.32
C ALA A 541 0.25 -3.63 2.89
N GLN A 542 -0.16 -2.58 3.60
CA GLN A 542 0.41 -1.22 3.50
C GLN A 542 1.06 -0.82 4.84
N PRO A 543 1.99 0.16 4.84
CA PRO A 543 2.56 0.66 6.07
C PRO A 543 1.49 1.32 6.96
N CYS A 544 1.66 1.30 8.28
CA CYS A 544 0.79 2.09 9.15
C CYS A 544 1.13 3.59 9.05
N GLY A 545 0.13 4.44 9.29
CA GLY A 545 0.31 5.89 9.18
C GLY A 545 1.43 6.42 10.09
N GLY A 546 1.57 5.86 11.29
CA GLY A 546 2.59 6.26 12.27
C GLY A 546 4.03 5.98 11.84
N SER A 547 4.27 4.87 11.11
CA SER A 547 5.61 4.51 10.65
C SER A 547 6.10 5.45 9.54
N VAL A 548 5.23 5.78 8.58
CA VAL A 548 5.55 6.75 7.51
C VAL A 548 5.64 8.17 8.06
N ALA A 549 4.74 8.54 9.01
CA ALA A 549 4.84 9.82 9.72
C ALA A 549 6.20 10.01 10.39
N SER A 550 6.75 8.94 10.99
CA SER A 550 8.10 9.00 11.60
C SER A 550 9.19 9.20 10.54
N GLU A 551 9.16 8.48 9.41
CA GLU A 551 10.15 8.66 8.35
C GLU A 551 10.11 10.07 7.75
N ILE A 552 8.91 10.56 7.38
CA ILE A 552 8.78 11.89 6.77
C ILE A 552 9.21 13.01 7.72
N LEU A 553 8.90 12.91 9.00
CA LEU A 553 9.31 13.90 9.99
C LEU A 553 10.82 13.90 10.20
N LEU A 554 11.51 12.75 10.13
CA LEU A 554 12.97 12.69 10.17
C LEU A 554 13.60 13.39 8.95
N ARG A 555 13.07 13.14 7.76
CA ARG A 555 13.54 13.79 6.53
C ARG A 555 13.29 15.30 6.56
N LEU A 556 12.10 15.73 6.97
CA LEU A 556 11.78 17.15 7.11
C LEU A 556 12.62 17.84 8.20
N ALA A 557 12.96 17.14 9.30
CA ALA A 557 13.84 17.68 10.33
C ALA A 557 15.21 18.06 9.75
N VAL A 558 15.79 17.21 8.89
CA VAL A 558 17.06 17.49 8.22
C VAL A 558 16.93 18.66 7.23
N ILE A 559 15.85 18.70 6.43
CA ILE A 559 15.64 19.74 5.41
C ILE A 559 15.39 21.11 6.05
N THR A 560 14.62 21.17 7.13
CA THR A 560 14.17 22.43 7.75
C THR A 560 14.98 22.85 8.97
N GLY A 561 15.82 21.97 9.51
CA GLY A 561 16.51 22.20 10.78
C GLY A 561 15.60 22.22 12.00
N ASN A 562 14.37 21.68 11.90
CA ASN A 562 13.39 21.67 12.97
C ASN A 562 13.53 20.43 13.89
N ASP A 563 14.20 20.59 15.02
CA ASP A 563 14.38 19.51 16.02
C ASP A 563 13.04 18.96 16.57
N GLY A 564 11.98 19.76 16.52
CA GLY A 564 10.65 19.32 16.95
C GLY A 564 10.10 18.15 16.11
N TYR A 565 10.39 18.12 14.81
CA TYR A 565 10.05 17.01 13.94
C TYR A 565 10.82 15.74 14.33
N SER A 566 12.13 15.86 14.52
CA SER A 566 12.98 14.74 14.95
C SER A 566 12.54 14.15 16.28
N ALA A 567 12.20 15.00 17.25
CA ALA A 567 11.72 14.57 18.57
C ALA A 567 10.41 13.76 18.48
N LYS A 568 9.44 14.22 17.66
CA LYS A 568 8.16 13.55 17.45
C LYS A 568 8.29 12.24 16.65
N ALA A 569 9.23 12.18 15.72
CA ALA A 569 9.53 10.95 14.99
C ALA A 569 10.20 9.89 15.88
N ALA A 570 11.14 10.30 16.73
CA ALA A 570 11.89 9.39 17.60
C ALA A 570 11.06 8.80 18.75
N ALA A 571 10.01 9.47 19.19
CA ALA A 571 9.21 9.04 20.34
C ALA A 571 8.48 7.70 20.09
N PRO A 572 7.71 7.51 18.97
CA PRO A 572 7.10 6.22 18.68
C PRO A 572 8.13 5.13 18.38
N LEU A 573 9.27 5.44 17.75
CA LEU A 573 10.35 4.46 17.56
C LEU A 573 10.85 3.89 18.88
N ARG A 574 11.03 4.73 19.91
CA ARG A 574 11.39 4.26 21.27
C ARG A 574 10.31 3.41 21.92
N THR A 575 9.05 3.77 21.70
CA THR A 575 7.90 3.02 22.22
C THR A 575 7.79 1.63 21.58
N LEU A 576 8.07 1.52 20.29
CA LEU A 576 7.82 0.31 19.50
C LEU A 576 9.07 -0.58 19.30
N GLN A 577 10.13 -0.42 20.10
CA GLN A 577 11.35 -1.24 20.00
C GLN A 577 11.10 -2.75 20.02
N GLN A 578 10.21 -3.19 20.93
CA GLN A 578 9.90 -4.62 21.03
C GLN A 578 9.15 -5.15 19.80
N LEU A 579 8.28 -4.34 19.21
CA LEU A 579 7.62 -4.68 17.96
C LEU A 579 8.66 -4.87 16.84
N MET A 580 9.53 -3.87 16.63
CA MET A 580 10.58 -3.92 15.62
C MET A 580 11.53 -5.12 15.78
N SER A 581 11.93 -5.44 17.01
CA SER A 581 12.90 -6.51 17.25
C SER A 581 12.29 -7.93 17.27
N ARG A 582 11.03 -8.10 17.72
CA ARG A 582 10.40 -9.42 17.92
C ARG A 582 9.37 -9.81 16.86
N SER A 583 8.73 -8.81 16.23
CA SER A 583 7.70 -8.99 15.22
C SER A 583 7.98 -8.13 13.99
N PRO A 584 9.17 -8.24 13.38
CA PRO A 584 9.62 -7.34 12.30
C PRO A 584 8.77 -7.42 11.03
N MET A 585 8.01 -8.49 10.81
CA MET A 585 7.07 -8.60 9.70
C MET A 585 5.96 -7.52 9.75
N GLY A 586 5.54 -7.16 10.96
CA GLY A 586 4.57 -6.07 11.18
C GLY A 586 5.22 -4.73 11.52
N ALA A 587 6.51 -4.57 11.21
CA ALA A 587 7.28 -3.37 11.56
C ALA A 587 8.33 -2.98 10.49
N GLY A 588 8.14 -3.41 9.25
CA GLY A 588 9.10 -3.17 8.17
C GLY A 588 9.35 -1.68 7.93
N GLN A 589 8.31 -0.88 7.89
CA GLN A 589 8.40 0.57 7.70
C GLN A 589 8.94 1.29 8.96
N TRP A 590 8.62 0.81 10.16
CA TRP A 590 9.26 1.30 11.38
C TRP A 590 10.77 1.07 11.39
N LEU A 591 11.23 -0.09 10.89
CA LEU A 591 12.65 -0.40 10.74
C LEU A 591 13.31 0.46 9.67
N VAL A 592 12.61 0.83 8.61
CA VAL A 592 13.06 1.83 7.61
C VAL A 592 13.25 3.20 8.26
N ALA A 593 12.29 3.65 9.07
CA ALA A 593 12.41 4.91 9.82
C ALA A 593 13.53 4.86 10.87
N LEU A 594 13.70 3.72 11.56
CA LEU A 594 14.81 3.49 12.50
C LEU A 594 16.17 3.53 11.79
N ASP A 595 16.28 2.93 10.61
CA ASP A 595 17.50 2.97 9.79
C ASP A 595 17.89 4.42 9.49
N PHE A 596 16.94 5.25 9.05
CA PHE A 596 17.20 6.67 8.81
C PHE A 596 17.61 7.40 10.10
N TYR A 597 16.92 7.15 11.21
CA TYR A 597 17.21 7.77 12.51
C TYR A 597 18.62 7.45 13.03
N LEU A 598 19.09 6.21 12.84
CA LEU A 598 20.41 5.75 13.28
C LEU A 598 21.55 6.11 12.30
N SER A 599 21.19 6.59 11.10
CA SER A 599 22.16 6.99 10.10
C SER A 599 22.66 8.42 10.32
N GLN A 600 23.70 8.76 9.58
CA GLN A 600 24.08 10.14 9.31
C GLN A 600 23.67 10.43 7.86
N PRO A 601 22.47 11.00 7.63
CA PRO A 601 21.97 11.16 6.28
C PRO A 601 22.87 12.08 5.46
N LYS A 602 23.01 11.75 4.17
CA LYS A 602 23.69 12.66 3.23
C LYS A 602 22.74 13.80 2.88
N GLU A 603 23.18 15.01 3.15
CA GLU A 603 22.52 16.28 2.85
C GLU A 603 23.09 16.79 1.53
N ILE A 604 22.33 16.67 0.45
CA ILE A 604 22.79 16.99 -0.90
C ILE A 604 22.06 18.25 -1.37
N ALA A 605 22.81 19.32 -1.67
CA ALA A 605 22.26 20.53 -2.25
C ALA A 605 22.82 20.74 -3.66
N ILE A 606 21.93 20.92 -4.64
CA ILE A 606 22.27 21.16 -6.05
C ILE A 606 21.82 22.56 -6.43
N ILE A 607 22.75 23.41 -6.82
CA ILE A 607 22.47 24.80 -7.20
C ILE A 607 22.79 24.98 -8.68
N GLY A 608 21.77 25.22 -9.48
CA GLY A 608 21.92 25.45 -10.92
C GLY A 608 20.59 25.42 -11.68
N PRO A 609 20.54 25.96 -12.90
CA PRO A 609 19.37 25.88 -13.75
C PRO A 609 18.99 24.42 -14.04
N PRO A 610 17.72 24.02 -13.95
CA PRO A 610 17.29 22.63 -14.09
C PRO A 610 17.64 22.03 -15.46
N ASP A 611 17.61 22.81 -16.51
CA ASP A 611 17.89 22.35 -17.89
C ASP A 611 19.41 22.36 -18.23
N ASN A 612 20.27 22.75 -17.29
CA ASN A 612 21.70 22.75 -17.53
C ASN A 612 22.25 21.32 -17.50
N PRO A 613 23.04 20.88 -18.51
CA PRO A 613 23.57 19.52 -18.59
C PRO A 613 24.34 19.07 -17.34
N VAL A 614 25.04 19.99 -16.67
CA VAL A 614 25.76 19.68 -15.43
C VAL A 614 24.80 19.44 -14.27
N THR A 615 23.72 20.24 -14.17
CA THR A 615 22.67 20.02 -13.17
C THR A 615 22.00 18.66 -13.37
N VAL A 616 21.64 18.34 -14.61
CA VAL A 616 21.08 17.01 -14.97
C VAL A 616 22.10 15.91 -14.64
N GLY A 617 23.39 16.12 -14.93
CA GLY A 617 24.45 15.19 -14.56
C GLY A 617 24.55 14.96 -13.05
N PHE A 618 24.36 15.99 -12.21
CA PHE A 618 24.33 15.84 -10.76
C PHE A 618 23.11 15.03 -10.30
N LEU A 619 21.92 15.28 -10.86
CA LEU A 619 20.73 14.50 -10.56
C LEU A 619 20.94 13.02 -10.90
N ASN A 620 21.47 12.74 -12.09
CA ASN A 620 21.79 11.37 -12.51
C ASN A 620 22.81 10.71 -11.55
N ALA A 621 23.86 11.43 -11.13
CA ALA A 621 24.85 10.90 -10.18
C ALA A 621 24.21 10.52 -8.83
N VAL A 622 23.27 11.32 -8.33
CA VAL A 622 22.57 11.06 -7.06
C VAL A 622 21.58 9.92 -7.19
N PHE A 623 20.68 9.99 -8.19
CA PHE A 623 19.53 9.07 -8.28
C PHE A 623 19.85 7.74 -8.99
N SER A 624 21.01 7.63 -9.64
CA SER A 624 21.48 6.33 -10.14
C SER A 624 22.05 5.40 -9.06
N GLN A 625 22.18 5.84 -7.82
CA GLN A 625 22.74 5.05 -6.71
C GLN A 625 21.68 4.77 -5.65
N PHE A 626 21.75 3.61 -5.00
CA PHE A 626 20.92 3.31 -3.83
C PHE A 626 21.51 4.04 -2.61
N LEU A 627 20.97 5.21 -2.32
CA LEU A 627 21.32 6.04 -1.17
C LEU A 627 20.07 6.19 -0.28
N PRO A 628 19.74 5.19 0.54
CA PRO A 628 18.46 5.15 1.27
C PRO A 628 18.34 6.26 2.32
N ASN A 629 19.46 6.71 2.86
CA ASN A 629 19.54 7.73 3.91
C ASN A 629 20.10 9.03 3.34
N LYS A 630 19.32 9.70 2.47
CA LYS A 630 19.66 11.00 1.89
C LYS A 630 18.47 11.94 1.98
N VAL A 631 18.75 13.21 1.91
CA VAL A 631 17.83 14.29 1.52
C VAL A 631 18.46 15.09 0.40
N VAL A 632 17.67 15.46 -0.60
CA VAL A 632 18.15 16.23 -1.75
C VAL A 632 17.35 17.51 -1.86
N VAL A 633 18.07 18.63 -1.91
CA VAL A 633 17.47 19.95 -2.08
C VAL A 633 18.09 20.65 -3.28
N GLY A 634 17.32 21.47 -3.95
CA GLY A 634 17.85 22.21 -5.11
C GLY A 634 17.27 23.61 -5.23
N ALA A 635 18.05 24.49 -5.84
CA ALA A 635 17.61 25.81 -6.23
C ALA A 635 18.21 26.22 -7.58
N SER A 636 17.36 26.83 -8.44
CA SER A 636 17.89 27.68 -9.52
C SER A 636 18.18 29.06 -8.94
N THR A 637 19.20 29.77 -9.45
CA THR A 637 19.55 31.12 -9.01
C THR A 637 18.46 32.15 -9.18
N SER A 638 17.35 31.80 -9.86
CA SER A 638 16.22 32.68 -10.19
C SER A 638 14.96 32.37 -9.36
N GLN A 639 14.95 31.34 -8.51
CA GLN A 639 13.78 31.01 -7.72
C GLN A 639 13.91 31.46 -6.26
N PRO A 640 12.86 32.04 -5.67
CA PRO A 640 12.84 32.35 -4.25
C PRO A 640 12.91 31.03 -3.45
N ILE A 641 13.70 31.02 -2.39
CA ILE A 641 13.69 29.97 -1.37
C ILE A 641 12.27 29.93 -0.78
N GLY A 642 11.64 28.73 -0.73
CA GLY A 642 10.26 28.57 -0.29
C GLY A 642 9.98 29.10 1.13
N VAL A 643 8.70 29.11 1.51
CA VAL A 643 8.23 29.62 2.80
C VAL A 643 8.84 28.80 3.95
N GLY A 644 9.62 29.43 4.83
CA GLY A 644 10.19 28.81 6.02
C GLY A 644 11.72 28.69 6.03
N GLY A 645 12.40 29.07 4.93
CA GLY A 645 13.86 28.96 4.82
C GLY A 645 14.30 27.49 4.74
N ASN A 646 15.25 27.18 3.87
CA ASN A 646 15.87 25.85 3.80
C ASN A 646 17.34 26.00 4.18
N PRO A 647 17.74 25.65 5.43
CA PRO A 647 19.12 25.85 5.89
C PRO A 647 20.15 25.10 5.03
N LEU A 648 19.71 24.04 4.33
CA LEU A 648 20.57 23.32 3.38
C LEU A 648 20.84 24.11 2.09
N LEU A 649 20.11 25.19 1.81
CA LEU A 649 20.34 26.09 0.67
C LEU A 649 20.97 27.41 1.08
N GLU A 650 20.99 27.72 2.37
CA GLU A 650 21.48 28.98 2.88
C GLU A 650 23.00 29.15 2.61
N GLY A 651 23.38 30.26 2.02
CA GLY A 651 24.78 30.55 1.69
C GLY A 651 25.39 29.67 0.60
N ARG A 652 24.62 28.88 -0.13
CA ARG A 652 25.09 28.04 -1.23
C ARG A 652 24.76 28.69 -2.58
N GLU A 653 25.84 28.83 -3.40
CA GLU A 653 25.77 29.52 -4.69
C GLU A 653 26.47 28.69 -5.78
N MET A 654 26.25 29.05 -7.03
CA MET A 654 27.03 28.50 -8.15
C MET A 654 28.46 28.99 -8.09
N THR A 655 29.44 28.09 -8.14
CA THR A 655 30.88 28.41 -8.09
C THR A 655 31.33 28.83 -9.46
N GLY A 656 31.82 30.10 -9.56
CA GLY A 656 32.30 30.65 -10.84
C GLY A 656 31.24 30.70 -11.95
N GLY A 657 29.94 30.74 -11.60
CA GLY A 657 28.84 30.73 -12.54
C GLY A 657 28.50 29.34 -13.10
N GLN A 658 29.10 28.30 -12.57
CA GLN A 658 28.81 26.90 -12.93
C GLN A 658 27.86 26.26 -11.92
N PRO A 659 26.93 25.38 -12.34
CA PRO A 659 26.16 24.56 -11.43
C PRO A 659 27.06 23.86 -10.41
N THR A 660 26.63 23.82 -9.16
CA THR A 660 27.47 23.36 -8.05
C THR A 660 26.68 22.43 -7.14
N ALA A 661 27.25 21.29 -6.79
CA ALA A 661 26.72 20.37 -5.81
C ALA A 661 27.51 20.42 -4.49
N TYR A 662 26.79 20.30 -3.39
CA TYR A 662 27.30 20.26 -2.01
C TYR A 662 26.86 18.98 -1.37
N VAL A 663 27.76 18.22 -0.79
CA VAL A 663 27.46 17.01 0.01
C VAL A 663 27.90 17.28 1.45
N CYS A 664 26.92 17.17 2.36
CA CYS A 664 27.15 17.44 3.78
C CYS A 664 26.64 16.28 4.64
N GLN A 665 27.10 16.22 5.87
CA GLN A 665 26.57 15.36 6.94
C GLN A 665 26.60 16.16 8.23
N ASN A 666 25.49 16.22 8.96
CA ASN A 666 25.32 17.06 10.14
C ASN A 666 25.77 18.53 9.88
N TYR A 667 25.37 19.08 8.74
CA TYR A 667 25.71 20.43 8.26
C TYR A 667 27.23 20.69 8.03
N VAL A 668 28.08 19.66 8.11
CA VAL A 668 29.48 19.75 7.74
C VAL A 668 29.67 19.31 6.30
N CYS A 669 30.06 20.22 5.42
CA CYS A 669 30.12 19.98 3.99
C CYS A 669 31.52 19.59 3.53
N GLN A 670 31.61 18.70 2.55
CA GLN A 670 32.78 18.48 1.73
C GLN A 670 33.02 19.69 0.81
N LEU A 671 34.12 19.70 0.07
CA LEU A 671 34.39 20.77 -0.90
C LEU A 671 33.31 20.77 -1.99
N PRO A 672 32.73 21.93 -2.34
CA PRO A 672 31.78 22.04 -3.43
C PRO A 672 32.35 21.54 -4.75
N VAL A 673 31.53 20.85 -5.55
CA VAL A 673 31.95 20.30 -6.84
C VAL A 673 31.10 20.85 -7.98
N THR A 674 31.74 21.06 -9.14
CA THR A 674 31.12 21.55 -10.37
C THR A 674 31.13 20.49 -11.49
N ASP A 675 31.56 19.27 -11.15
CA ASP A 675 31.65 18.13 -12.06
C ASP A 675 30.86 16.94 -11.50
N PRO A 676 29.98 16.32 -12.29
CA PRO A 676 29.19 15.16 -11.85
C PRO A 676 30.00 13.96 -11.38
N GLN A 677 31.17 13.69 -12.00
CA GLN A 677 32.04 12.58 -11.60
C GLN A 677 32.62 12.82 -10.20
N ALA A 678 33.02 14.08 -9.91
CA ALA A 678 33.46 14.43 -8.58
C ALA A 678 32.38 14.29 -7.51
N LEU A 679 31.14 14.55 -7.88
CA LEU A 679 29.97 14.26 -6.99
C LEU A 679 29.83 12.76 -6.72
N GLU A 680 29.92 11.92 -7.75
CA GLU A 680 29.83 10.45 -7.57
C GLU A 680 30.92 9.95 -6.59
N GLU A 681 32.13 10.48 -6.63
CA GLU A 681 33.19 10.10 -5.68
C GLU A 681 32.84 10.53 -4.24
N GLN A 682 32.28 11.72 -4.06
CA GLN A 682 31.83 12.20 -2.73
C GLN A 682 30.66 11.39 -2.18
N LEU A 683 29.81 10.85 -3.04
CA LEU A 683 28.63 10.01 -2.63
C LEU A 683 29.07 8.62 -2.16
N LYS A 684 30.24 8.11 -2.57
CA LYS A 684 30.78 6.81 -2.13
C LYS A 684 31.38 6.85 -0.71
N THR A 685 31.78 8.00 -0.24
CA THR A 685 32.33 8.23 1.11
C THR A 685 31.23 8.54 2.13
#